data_c5b6347eebb5a449ccc7df2d6e6969bb
#
_entry.id   c5b6347eebb5a449ccc7df2d6e6969bb
#
_cell.length_a   1.000
_cell.length_b   1.000
_cell.length_c   1.000
_cell.angle_alpha   90.00
_cell.angle_beta   90.00
_cell.angle_gamma   90.00
#
_symmetry.space_group_name_H-M   'P 1'
#
loop_
_entity.id
_entity.type
_entity.pdbx_description
1 polymer ?
#
loop_
_entity_poly.entity_id
_entity_poly.type
_entity_poly.pdbx_seq_one_letter_code
_entity_poly.pdbx_strand_id
1 'polypeptide(L)'
;MLTMGGLDVESVEPVAPAFDKIVVGRVLEVAKHPNADRLTLCKVDVGGGTTLAIVCGAPNVVAGMKAPVAMVGARLPDMEIKQVKVRGVESSGMLCSAKDLGLSQDHSGLLALPAEAQLGADVRRVLDLDDQLITLKLTPNRGDCLSLLGIAREVSILTGSPLAVPAVAPAKAALEEKRGILLQDTAACPRYCGRIIRGVDAKARTPDWMVRRLERCGLRSISAIVDIANFVMLELGQPLHAFDNRAIEGEVIVRRAREGERLKLINGQEVELAPDVLLIADRKKPLALGGVMGGEASAVSGSTVDVFLEAAWFNPSAVAGRARRFALSSDAAFRFERGVDFAATPEAIERATQLILDVCGGAAGPISEAVATLPQRKPVRLRSSRASKIIGVQFSDEQIAGLLKRLQLPHARSGGEFTVIPPSYRFDLEIEEDMVEEIARLHGYDNIPSRPPQAKFTMLPAAEGRRTLSELKRILVDREYFEVVNFSFVEAQWERDFCGNAEPIALENPIAAQLDVMRSSLMGSLVANLRFNLARKLDRVRVFEAARCFLRSSGGEDPRDPARALAGYHQPLRIGGLAYGPAAAEQWGVPVRPVDFYDVKGDVEALLFPREARFAPLAHPGLHPGRAASVSLGGAAIGWLGELHPRWQRKYDLPQAPVLFELDVAGLAAVNMPQYREISKFPPVIRDRSMEFDEGIPVSGILEELARNRPPLVQNIRLFDFYRGKGVERGKKSLAFRVVMQDTARTLTDAEADAAMAQLTELLAAKFGAKLRT
;
A
#
# COMPACT_ATOMS: atom_id res chain seq x y z
N MET A 1 -24.08 11.49 -0.91
CA MET A 1 -24.30 12.10 0.41
C MET A 1 -23.36 11.49 1.45
N LEU A 2 -23.34 10.18 1.68
CA LEU A 2 -22.43 9.54 2.65
C LEU A 2 -20.97 9.87 2.36
N THR A 3 -20.48 9.69 1.13
CA THR A 3 -19.11 10.02 0.72
C THR A 3 -18.74 11.47 1.05
N MET A 4 -19.64 12.42 0.69
CA MET A 4 -19.42 13.84 0.99
C MET A 4 -19.53 14.16 2.49
N GLY A 5 -20.19 13.29 3.27
CA GLY A 5 -20.24 13.36 4.72
C GLY A 5 -19.02 12.71 5.44
N GLY A 6 -18.04 12.21 4.69
CA GLY A 6 -16.83 11.57 5.22
C GLY A 6 -16.90 10.05 5.36
N LEU A 7 -17.97 9.41 4.82
CA LEU A 7 -18.13 7.95 4.80
C LEU A 7 -18.05 7.48 3.34
N ASP A 8 -16.86 7.07 2.91
CA ASP A 8 -16.61 6.72 1.51
C ASP A 8 -17.41 5.48 1.08
N VAL A 9 -18.25 5.63 0.04
CA VAL A 9 -19.03 4.53 -0.54
C VAL A 9 -18.18 3.82 -1.58
N GLU A 10 -17.72 2.64 -1.26
CA GLU A 10 -16.87 1.80 -2.10
C GLU A 10 -17.68 1.08 -3.18
N SER A 11 -18.85 0.53 -2.82
CA SER A 11 -19.76 -0.11 -3.76
C SER A 11 -21.23 0.01 -3.32
N VAL A 12 -22.13 -0.09 -4.31
CA VAL A 12 -23.58 -0.24 -4.12
C VAL A 12 -24.03 -1.39 -5.00
N GLU A 13 -24.45 -2.48 -4.41
CA GLU A 13 -24.77 -3.71 -5.11
C GLU A 13 -26.17 -4.21 -4.73
N PRO A 14 -26.95 -4.75 -5.68
CA PRO A 14 -28.23 -5.37 -5.33
C PRO A 14 -27.98 -6.64 -4.53
N VAL A 15 -28.87 -6.94 -3.58
CA VAL A 15 -28.82 -8.16 -2.75
C VAL A 15 -28.93 -9.43 -3.61
N ALA A 16 -29.63 -9.35 -4.73
CA ALA A 16 -29.76 -10.47 -5.67
C ALA A 16 -29.74 -9.95 -7.11
N PRO A 17 -29.26 -10.75 -8.06
CA PRO A 17 -29.36 -10.43 -9.48
C PRO A 17 -30.83 -10.31 -9.92
N ALA A 18 -31.04 -9.71 -11.08
CA ALA A 18 -32.37 -9.56 -11.65
C ALA A 18 -32.91 -10.93 -12.11
N PHE A 19 -34.06 -11.31 -11.63
CA PHE A 19 -34.88 -12.40 -12.14
C PHE A 19 -36.37 -12.08 -11.94
N ASP A 20 -37.23 -12.67 -12.76
CA ASP A 20 -38.67 -12.43 -12.73
C ASP A 20 -39.50 -13.71 -12.84
N LYS A 21 -40.80 -13.61 -12.50
CA LYS A 21 -41.79 -14.72 -12.59
C LYS A 21 -41.37 -16.00 -11.83
N ILE A 22 -40.71 -15.81 -10.69
CA ILE A 22 -40.35 -16.87 -9.78
C ILE A 22 -41.32 -16.81 -8.61
N VAL A 23 -42.10 -17.88 -8.41
CA VAL A 23 -43.14 -17.91 -7.37
C VAL A 23 -42.89 -19.05 -6.37
N VAL A 24 -43.48 -18.91 -5.19
CA VAL A 24 -43.50 -19.97 -4.19
C VAL A 24 -44.38 -21.11 -4.66
N GLY A 25 -43.83 -22.30 -4.88
CA GLY A 25 -44.58 -23.50 -5.18
C GLY A 25 -44.45 -24.54 -4.08
N ARG A 26 -45.49 -25.34 -3.88
CA ARG A 26 -45.49 -26.52 -2.98
C ARG A 26 -45.47 -27.79 -3.80
N VAL A 27 -44.53 -28.64 -3.56
CA VAL A 27 -44.45 -29.98 -4.16
C VAL A 27 -45.56 -30.85 -3.55
N LEU A 28 -46.53 -31.25 -4.36
CA LEU A 28 -47.64 -32.09 -3.94
C LEU A 28 -47.26 -33.58 -4.00
N GLU A 29 -46.67 -34.00 -5.12
CA GLU A 29 -46.32 -35.39 -5.38
C GLU A 29 -44.93 -35.45 -6.03
N VAL A 30 -44.16 -36.51 -5.71
CA VAL A 30 -42.86 -36.81 -6.31
C VAL A 30 -42.91 -38.26 -6.82
N ALA A 31 -42.82 -38.45 -8.13
CA ALA A 31 -42.78 -39.77 -8.77
C ALA A 31 -41.46 -39.98 -9.51
N LYS A 32 -41.01 -41.22 -9.72
CA LYS A 32 -39.83 -41.53 -10.55
C LYS A 32 -40.07 -41.17 -11.98
N HIS A 33 -39.07 -40.61 -12.65
CA HIS A 33 -39.14 -40.33 -14.07
C HIS A 33 -39.10 -41.64 -14.88
N PRO A 34 -40.01 -41.84 -15.87
CA PRO A 34 -40.13 -43.12 -16.59
C PRO A 34 -38.89 -43.52 -17.40
N ASN A 35 -38.10 -42.52 -17.83
CA ASN A 35 -36.97 -42.72 -18.75
C ASN A 35 -35.62 -42.22 -18.18
N ALA A 36 -35.50 -41.99 -16.83
CA ALA A 36 -34.26 -41.49 -16.26
C ALA A 36 -34.19 -41.73 -14.74
N ASP A 37 -33.23 -42.54 -14.28
CA ASP A 37 -33.06 -42.93 -12.88
C ASP A 37 -32.74 -41.81 -11.90
N ARG A 38 -32.14 -40.73 -12.39
CA ARG A 38 -31.71 -39.59 -11.56
C ARG A 38 -32.70 -38.40 -11.58
N LEU A 39 -33.83 -38.57 -12.28
CA LEU A 39 -34.84 -37.51 -12.38
C LEU A 39 -36.15 -37.94 -11.67
N THR A 40 -36.86 -36.93 -11.21
CA THR A 40 -38.21 -37.12 -10.63
C THR A 40 -39.20 -36.24 -11.39
N LEU A 41 -40.44 -36.72 -11.44
CA LEU A 41 -41.58 -35.94 -11.93
C LEU A 41 -42.34 -35.40 -10.72
N CYS A 42 -42.40 -34.08 -10.60
CA CYS A 42 -43.05 -33.38 -9.51
C CYS A 42 -44.36 -32.76 -9.95
N LYS A 43 -45.44 -32.92 -9.18
CA LYS A 43 -46.63 -32.06 -9.27
C LYS A 43 -46.45 -30.91 -8.29
N VAL A 44 -46.51 -29.70 -8.76
CA VAL A 44 -46.22 -28.51 -7.97
C VAL A 44 -47.38 -27.53 -8.03
N ASP A 45 -47.98 -27.26 -6.87
CA ASP A 45 -49.00 -26.22 -6.69
C ASP A 45 -48.33 -24.85 -6.58
N VAL A 46 -48.61 -23.96 -7.50
CA VAL A 46 -48.10 -22.59 -7.55
C VAL A 46 -49.12 -21.53 -7.12
N GLY A 47 -50.19 -21.97 -6.48
CA GLY A 47 -51.29 -21.10 -6.04
C GLY A 47 -52.32 -20.82 -7.14
N GLY A 48 -53.42 -20.14 -6.76
CA GLY A 48 -54.49 -19.80 -7.69
C GLY A 48 -55.18 -21.00 -8.35
N GLY A 49 -55.09 -22.22 -7.78
CA GLY A 49 -55.62 -23.47 -8.33
C GLY A 49 -54.81 -24.06 -9.48
N THR A 50 -53.61 -23.55 -9.74
CA THR A 50 -52.72 -23.97 -10.83
C THR A 50 -51.70 -25.02 -10.32
N THR A 51 -51.69 -26.19 -10.96
CA THR A 51 -50.70 -27.25 -10.70
C THR A 51 -49.85 -27.46 -11.95
N LEU A 52 -48.54 -27.50 -11.77
CA LEU A 52 -47.58 -27.71 -12.84
C LEU A 52 -46.91 -29.09 -12.72
N ALA A 53 -46.66 -29.72 -13.88
CA ALA A 53 -45.80 -30.88 -13.96
C ALA A 53 -44.38 -30.42 -14.26
N ILE A 54 -43.43 -30.74 -13.37
CA ILE A 54 -42.04 -30.28 -13.47
C ILE A 54 -41.10 -31.47 -13.29
N VAL A 55 -40.15 -31.62 -14.22
CA VAL A 55 -39.06 -32.58 -14.10
C VAL A 55 -37.96 -31.99 -13.25
N CYS A 56 -37.56 -32.68 -12.18
CA CYS A 56 -36.55 -32.21 -11.22
C CYS A 56 -35.45 -33.22 -11.06
N GLY A 57 -34.19 -32.73 -11.00
CA GLY A 57 -32.99 -33.53 -10.76
C GLY A 57 -32.38 -33.35 -9.36
N ALA A 58 -33.01 -32.56 -8.50
CA ALA A 58 -32.48 -32.27 -7.18
C ALA A 58 -32.71 -33.44 -6.21
N PRO A 59 -31.69 -33.81 -5.42
CA PRO A 59 -31.77 -34.97 -4.52
C PRO A 59 -32.66 -34.76 -3.28
N ASN A 60 -32.91 -33.49 -2.92
CA ASN A 60 -33.66 -33.12 -1.71
C ASN A 60 -35.15 -32.84 -1.94
N VAL A 61 -35.67 -33.09 -3.15
CA VAL A 61 -37.09 -32.84 -3.43
C VAL A 61 -37.97 -33.85 -2.69
N VAL A 62 -38.93 -33.34 -1.91
CA VAL A 62 -39.90 -34.18 -1.15
C VAL A 62 -41.30 -33.57 -1.24
N ALA A 63 -42.31 -34.42 -1.11
CA ALA A 63 -43.71 -33.96 -1.05
C ALA A 63 -43.93 -33.10 0.20
N GLY A 64 -44.65 -31.99 0.04
CA GLY A 64 -44.90 -30.99 1.08
C GLY A 64 -43.89 -29.83 1.08
N MET A 65 -42.74 -29.99 0.46
CA MET A 65 -41.68 -28.95 0.37
C MET A 65 -42.18 -27.71 -0.39
N LYS A 66 -41.92 -26.53 0.16
CA LYS A 66 -42.04 -25.27 -0.58
C LYS A 66 -40.68 -24.88 -1.18
N ALA A 67 -40.68 -24.54 -2.47
CA ALA A 67 -39.46 -24.18 -3.21
C ALA A 67 -39.75 -23.09 -4.24
N PRO A 68 -38.76 -22.35 -4.70
CA PRO A 68 -38.92 -21.41 -5.82
C PRO A 68 -39.25 -22.16 -7.11
N VAL A 69 -40.29 -21.70 -7.81
CA VAL A 69 -40.72 -22.22 -9.11
C VAL A 69 -40.57 -21.15 -10.16
N ALA A 70 -39.70 -21.37 -11.12
CA ALA A 70 -39.59 -20.53 -12.29
C ALA A 70 -40.68 -20.95 -13.30
N MET A 71 -41.61 -20.03 -13.54
CA MET A 71 -42.72 -20.20 -14.47
C MET A 71 -42.22 -20.17 -15.92
N VAL A 72 -42.96 -20.70 -16.87
CA VAL A 72 -42.65 -20.56 -18.30
C VAL A 72 -42.59 -19.06 -18.66
N GLY A 73 -41.51 -18.63 -19.32
CA GLY A 73 -41.17 -17.24 -19.60
C GLY A 73 -40.53 -16.48 -18.44
N ALA A 74 -40.14 -17.18 -17.35
CA ALA A 74 -39.29 -16.61 -16.30
C ALA A 74 -37.87 -16.41 -16.82
N ARG A 75 -37.24 -15.30 -16.39
CA ARG A 75 -35.83 -15.00 -16.68
C ARG A 75 -35.02 -15.22 -15.41
N LEU A 76 -34.06 -16.10 -15.51
CA LEU A 76 -33.02 -16.36 -14.51
C LEU A 76 -31.72 -15.68 -14.97
N PRO A 77 -30.71 -15.50 -14.09
CA PRO A 77 -29.45 -14.85 -14.46
C PRO A 77 -28.80 -15.44 -15.72
N ASP A 78 -28.84 -16.76 -15.89
CA ASP A 78 -28.16 -17.45 -16.98
C ASP A 78 -29.09 -18.03 -18.04
N MET A 79 -30.40 -18.01 -17.86
CA MET A 79 -31.33 -18.65 -18.81
C MET A 79 -32.76 -18.10 -18.73
N GLU A 80 -33.52 -18.35 -19.81
CA GLU A 80 -34.97 -18.16 -19.87
C GLU A 80 -35.70 -19.51 -19.81
N ILE A 81 -36.71 -19.62 -18.97
CA ILE A 81 -37.47 -20.86 -18.79
C ILE A 81 -38.50 -21.00 -19.89
N LYS A 82 -38.39 -22.09 -20.62
CA LYS A 82 -39.33 -22.46 -21.69
C LYS A 82 -40.00 -23.80 -21.35
N GLN A 83 -41.18 -24.04 -21.90
CA GLN A 83 -41.79 -25.35 -21.86
C GLN A 83 -40.95 -26.30 -22.71
N VAL A 84 -40.43 -27.37 -22.08
CA VAL A 84 -39.50 -28.30 -22.75
C VAL A 84 -39.86 -29.75 -22.42
N LYS A 85 -39.48 -30.67 -23.32
CA LYS A 85 -39.54 -32.11 -23.01
C LYS A 85 -38.18 -32.58 -22.53
N VAL A 86 -38.14 -33.03 -21.25
CA VAL A 86 -36.92 -33.59 -20.63
C VAL A 86 -37.04 -35.15 -20.70
N ARG A 87 -36.16 -35.79 -21.44
CA ARG A 87 -36.19 -37.24 -21.66
C ARG A 87 -37.58 -37.79 -22.04
N GLY A 88 -38.32 -37.02 -22.87
CA GLY A 88 -39.62 -37.39 -23.37
C GLY A 88 -40.83 -37.00 -22.52
N VAL A 89 -40.64 -36.47 -21.30
CA VAL A 89 -41.67 -35.98 -20.41
C VAL A 89 -41.70 -34.45 -20.42
N GLU A 90 -42.88 -33.86 -20.53
CA GLU A 90 -43.06 -32.40 -20.57
C GLU A 90 -42.83 -31.78 -19.19
N SER A 91 -42.05 -30.68 -19.15
CA SER A 91 -41.83 -29.88 -17.96
C SER A 91 -42.33 -28.45 -18.21
N SER A 92 -43.29 -28.00 -17.37
CA SER A 92 -43.96 -26.71 -17.49
C SER A 92 -43.39 -25.68 -16.50
N GLY A 93 -42.08 -25.70 -16.28
CA GLY A 93 -41.36 -24.82 -15.35
C GLY A 93 -40.14 -25.50 -14.80
N MET A 94 -39.47 -24.83 -13.83
CA MET A 94 -38.28 -25.35 -13.16
C MET A 94 -38.35 -25.07 -11.66
N LEU A 95 -38.03 -26.06 -10.83
CA LEU A 95 -37.75 -25.87 -9.41
C LEU A 95 -36.30 -25.40 -9.28
N CYS A 96 -36.05 -24.31 -8.51
CA CYS A 96 -34.75 -23.64 -8.51
C CYS A 96 -33.97 -23.92 -7.21
N SER A 97 -32.65 -24.08 -7.38
CA SER A 97 -31.64 -23.98 -6.33
C SER A 97 -31.30 -22.55 -6.00
N ALA A 98 -30.53 -22.31 -4.95
CA ALA A 98 -29.98 -20.97 -4.65
C ALA A 98 -29.04 -20.48 -5.77
N LYS A 99 -28.30 -21.40 -6.41
CA LYS A 99 -27.41 -21.09 -7.54
C LYS A 99 -28.19 -20.65 -8.76
N ASP A 100 -29.31 -21.31 -9.11
CA ASP A 100 -30.15 -20.93 -10.25
C ASP A 100 -30.69 -19.50 -10.14
N LEU A 101 -30.93 -19.05 -8.91
CA LEU A 101 -31.36 -17.68 -8.60
C LEU A 101 -30.18 -16.70 -8.45
N GLY A 102 -28.94 -17.16 -8.55
CA GLY A 102 -27.75 -16.36 -8.34
C GLY A 102 -27.54 -15.87 -6.90
N LEU A 103 -28.18 -16.54 -5.92
CA LEU A 103 -28.10 -16.16 -4.50
C LEU A 103 -26.87 -16.75 -3.79
N SER A 104 -26.36 -17.88 -4.27
CA SER A 104 -25.13 -18.52 -3.77
C SER A 104 -24.55 -19.48 -4.80
N GLN A 105 -23.39 -20.09 -4.50
CA GLN A 105 -22.81 -21.16 -5.33
C GLN A 105 -23.36 -22.55 -4.97
N ASP A 106 -24.25 -22.64 -3.98
CA ASP A 106 -24.84 -23.92 -3.55
C ASP A 106 -25.84 -24.46 -4.60
N HIS A 107 -25.51 -25.62 -5.12
CA HIS A 107 -26.31 -26.38 -6.09
C HIS A 107 -26.59 -27.83 -5.60
N SER A 108 -26.36 -28.08 -4.30
CA SER A 108 -26.56 -29.40 -3.72
C SER A 108 -28.03 -29.88 -3.73
N GLY A 109 -28.98 -28.94 -3.89
CA GLY A 109 -30.41 -29.22 -3.94
C GLY A 109 -31.25 -27.98 -4.21
N LEU A 110 -32.57 -28.12 -4.12
CA LEU A 110 -33.53 -27.05 -4.20
C LEU A 110 -33.39 -26.10 -3.01
N LEU A 111 -33.62 -24.81 -3.21
CA LEU A 111 -33.78 -23.86 -2.12
C LEU A 111 -35.10 -24.11 -1.39
N ALA A 112 -35.01 -24.54 -0.12
CA ALA A 112 -36.18 -24.69 0.72
C ALA A 112 -36.69 -23.31 1.16
N LEU A 113 -37.96 -23.03 0.93
CA LEU A 113 -38.61 -21.82 1.40
C LEU A 113 -39.32 -22.05 2.74
N PRO A 114 -39.55 -21.00 3.55
CA PRO A 114 -40.25 -21.10 4.82
C PRO A 114 -41.62 -21.76 4.66
N ALA A 115 -41.99 -22.57 5.64
CA ALA A 115 -43.27 -23.33 5.60
C ALA A 115 -44.51 -22.41 5.56
N GLU A 116 -44.37 -21.20 6.14
CA GLU A 116 -45.41 -20.15 6.18
C GLU A 116 -45.50 -19.34 4.89
N ALA A 117 -44.52 -19.45 3.97
CA ALA A 117 -44.53 -18.68 2.72
C ALA A 117 -45.81 -18.92 1.93
N GLN A 118 -46.48 -17.86 1.50
CA GLN A 118 -47.74 -17.94 0.78
C GLN A 118 -47.52 -18.50 -0.63
N LEU A 119 -48.31 -19.50 -1.02
CA LEU A 119 -48.26 -20.07 -2.37
C LEU A 119 -48.58 -19.03 -3.45
N GLY A 120 -47.81 -19.07 -4.51
CA GLY A 120 -47.91 -18.12 -5.61
C GLY A 120 -47.34 -16.71 -5.33
N ALA A 121 -46.85 -16.48 -4.11
CA ALA A 121 -46.17 -15.23 -3.81
C ALA A 121 -44.84 -15.12 -4.58
N ASP A 122 -44.45 -13.91 -4.95
CA ASP A 122 -43.15 -13.65 -5.57
C ASP A 122 -42.01 -13.98 -4.60
N VAL A 123 -41.08 -14.80 -5.05
CA VAL A 123 -39.92 -15.24 -4.25
C VAL A 123 -39.01 -14.08 -3.85
N ARG A 124 -38.88 -13.03 -4.69
CA ARG A 124 -38.10 -11.83 -4.33
C ARG A 124 -38.64 -11.17 -3.07
N ARG A 125 -39.98 -11.07 -2.97
CA ARG A 125 -40.65 -10.50 -1.79
C ARG A 125 -40.55 -11.40 -0.57
N VAL A 126 -40.71 -12.73 -0.74
CA VAL A 126 -40.63 -13.70 0.38
C VAL A 126 -39.24 -13.75 0.99
N LEU A 127 -38.20 -13.62 0.18
CA LEU A 127 -36.80 -13.62 0.61
C LEU A 127 -36.25 -12.21 0.86
N ASP A 128 -37.08 -11.16 0.66
CA ASP A 128 -36.69 -9.76 0.86
C ASP A 128 -35.46 -9.37 0.03
N LEU A 129 -35.47 -9.70 -1.27
CA LEU A 129 -34.33 -9.53 -2.17
C LEU A 129 -34.27 -8.18 -2.90
N ASP A 130 -35.34 -7.36 -2.81
CA ASP A 130 -35.41 -6.04 -3.43
C ASP A 130 -34.76 -4.99 -2.52
N ASP A 131 -33.46 -5.15 -2.29
CA ASP A 131 -32.65 -4.33 -1.40
C ASP A 131 -31.25 -4.11 -2.00
N GLN A 132 -30.48 -3.20 -1.43
CA GLN A 132 -29.13 -2.87 -1.86
C GLN A 132 -28.14 -2.94 -0.69
N LEU A 133 -26.97 -3.46 -0.97
CA LEU A 133 -25.83 -3.45 -0.08
C LEU A 133 -24.96 -2.24 -0.39
N ILE A 134 -24.73 -1.42 0.62
CA ILE A 134 -23.82 -0.27 0.54
C ILE A 134 -22.57 -0.61 1.34
N THR A 135 -21.43 -0.78 0.64
CA THR A 135 -20.14 -1.01 1.30
C THR A 135 -19.47 0.33 1.57
N LEU A 136 -19.13 0.56 2.83
CA LEU A 136 -18.49 1.78 3.29
C LEU A 136 -17.04 1.52 3.70
N LYS A 137 -16.14 2.37 3.24
CA LYS A 137 -14.75 2.42 3.68
C LYS A 137 -14.60 3.52 4.71
N LEU A 138 -14.32 3.14 5.94
CA LEU A 138 -14.20 4.08 7.06
C LEU A 138 -12.75 4.44 7.34
N THR A 139 -12.49 5.69 7.67
CA THR A 139 -11.23 6.13 8.22
C THR A 139 -11.05 5.63 9.66
N PRO A 140 -9.81 5.40 10.14
CA PRO A 140 -9.59 4.86 11.49
C PRO A 140 -10.16 5.69 12.64
N ASN A 141 -10.34 7.00 12.46
CA ASN A 141 -10.94 7.89 13.44
C ASN A 141 -12.45 7.72 13.60
N ARG A 142 -13.13 7.10 12.61
CA ARG A 142 -14.60 6.92 12.62
C ARG A 142 -15.01 5.55 13.17
N GLY A 143 -14.42 5.14 14.31
CA GLY A 143 -14.79 3.91 15.03
C GLY A 143 -16.26 3.85 15.44
N ASP A 144 -16.89 4.99 15.69
CA ASP A 144 -18.32 5.14 15.97
C ASP A 144 -19.22 4.60 14.85
N CYS A 145 -18.77 4.66 13.60
CA CYS A 145 -19.48 4.18 12.41
C CYS A 145 -19.28 2.68 12.12
N LEU A 146 -18.55 1.93 12.96
CA LEU A 146 -18.42 0.48 12.83
C LEU A 146 -19.66 -0.29 13.37
N SER A 147 -20.82 0.36 13.30
CA SER A 147 -22.12 -0.21 13.68
C SER A 147 -23.26 0.40 12.85
N LEU A 148 -24.38 -0.34 12.80
CA LEU A 148 -25.61 0.15 12.17
C LEU A 148 -26.14 1.39 12.89
N LEU A 149 -26.06 1.43 14.21
CA LEU A 149 -26.43 2.59 15.01
C LEU A 149 -25.59 3.83 14.67
N GLY A 150 -24.26 3.66 14.54
CA GLY A 150 -23.36 4.75 14.15
C GLY A 150 -23.66 5.29 12.75
N ILE A 151 -23.87 4.40 11.78
CA ILE A 151 -24.28 4.79 10.42
C ILE A 151 -25.66 5.45 10.43
N ALA A 152 -26.62 4.93 11.20
CA ALA A 152 -27.95 5.54 11.32
C ALA A 152 -27.90 6.96 11.91
N ARG A 153 -27.01 7.20 12.88
CA ARG A 153 -26.74 8.56 13.39
C ARG A 153 -26.24 9.46 12.27
N GLU A 154 -25.27 9.04 11.49
CA GLU A 154 -24.72 9.83 10.36
C GLU A 154 -25.79 10.08 9.28
N VAL A 155 -26.56 9.07 8.92
CA VAL A 155 -27.68 9.25 7.96
C VAL A 155 -28.67 10.28 8.49
N SER A 156 -29.06 10.17 9.77
CA SER A 156 -29.94 11.16 10.43
C SER A 156 -29.34 12.56 10.38
N ILE A 157 -28.07 12.72 10.71
CA ILE A 157 -27.34 14.00 10.67
C ILE A 157 -27.31 14.58 9.25
N LEU A 158 -27.02 13.78 8.24
CA LEU A 158 -26.88 14.23 6.85
C LEU A 158 -28.22 14.53 6.18
N THR A 159 -29.26 13.73 6.47
CA THR A 159 -30.58 13.86 5.83
C THR A 159 -31.58 14.73 6.59
N GLY A 160 -31.35 14.92 7.90
CA GLY A 160 -32.33 15.52 8.83
C GLY A 160 -33.48 14.58 9.22
N SER A 161 -33.43 13.30 8.80
CA SER A 161 -34.45 12.31 9.16
C SER A 161 -34.33 11.94 10.65
N PRO A 162 -35.43 11.67 11.36
CA PRO A 162 -35.37 11.28 12.77
C PRO A 162 -34.67 9.94 12.94
N LEU A 163 -33.82 9.83 13.95
CA LEU A 163 -33.17 8.59 14.34
C LEU A 163 -34.13 7.78 15.22
N ALA A 164 -34.44 6.54 14.79
CA ALA A 164 -35.16 5.58 15.60
C ALA A 164 -34.18 4.55 16.16
N VAL A 165 -33.93 4.63 17.49
CA VAL A 165 -33.08 3.64 18.18
C VAL A 165 -33.98 2.56 18.78
N PRO A 166 -33.67 1.26 18.56
CA PRO A 166 -34.41 0.18 19.20
C PRO A 166 -34.38 0.33 20.72
N ALA A 167 -35.53 0.25 21.37
CA ALA A 167 -35.59 0.27 22.83
C ALA A 167 -35.02 -1.04 23.41
N VAL A 168 -34.01 -0.95 24.25
CA VAL A 168 -33.45 -2.08 24.98
C VAL A 168 -33.99 -2.02 26.40
N ALA A 169 -34.95 -2.87 26.71
CA ALA A 169 -35.47 -2.99 28.08
C ALA A 169 -34.58 -3.95 28.89
N PRO A 170 -34.29 -3.70 30.18
CA PRO A 170 -33.56 -4.62 31.02
C PRO A 170 -34.24 -5.99 31.09
N ALA A 171 -33.50 -7.05 30.82
CA ALA A 171 -34.01 -8.41 30.97
C ALA A 171 -34.20 -8.74 32.46
N LYS A 172 -35.39 -9.17 32.83
CA LYS A 172 -35.71 -9.53 34.23
C LYS A 172 -34.83 -10.70 34.68
N ALA A 173 -34.12 -10.49 35.80
CA ALA A 173 -33.37 -11.56 36.41
C ALA A 173 -34.35 -12.64 36.97
N ALA A 174 -34.25 -13.86 36.49
CA ALA A 174 -35.01 -15.03 36.97
C ALA A 174 -34.20 -15.91 37.93
N LEU A 175 -32.90 -15.64 38.07
CA LEU A 175 -31.94 -16.28 38.95
C LEU A 175 -31.23 -15.26 39.80
N GLU A 176 -30.72 -15.66 40.97
CA GLU A 176 -29.86 -14.79 41.80
C GLU A 176 -28.38 -14.99 41.56
N GLU A 177 -28.01 -15.95 40.72
CA GLU A 177 -26.63 -16.35 40.50
C GLU A 177 -25.85 -15.29 39.73
N LYS A 178 -24.68 -14.95 40.30
CA LYS A 178 -23.69 -14.05 39.72
C LYS A 178 -22.33 -14.72 39.70
N ARG A 179 -21.49 -14.33 38.74
CA ARG A 179 -20.07 -14.70 38.73
C ARG A 179 -19.25 -13.47 39.14
N GLY A 180 -18.29 -13.66 40.03
CA GLY A 180 -17.35 -12.64 40.43
C GLY A 180 -16.47 -12.19 39.25
N ILE A 181 -16.14 -10.91 39.20
CA ILE A 181 -15.26 -10.31 38.18
C ILE A 181 -14.18 -9.54 38.89
N LEU A 182 -12.92 -9.84 38.60
CA LEU A 182 -11.74 -9.15 39.14
C LEU A 182 -10.94 -8.47 38.05
N LEU A 183 -10.86 -7.14 38.08
CA LEU A 183 -10.04 -6.36 37.17
C LEU A 183 -8.66 -6.14 37.79
N GLN A 184 -7.65 -6.91 37.35
CA GLN A 184 -6.25 -6.71 37.79
C GLN A 184 -5.54 -5.62 36.97
N ASP A 185 -5.91 -5.45 35.67
CA ASP A 185 -5.44 -4.34 34.84
C ASP A 185 -6.60 -3.40 34.53
N THR A 186 -6.88 -2.52 35.47
CA THR A 186 -7.97 -1.53 35.36
C THR A 186 -7.70 -0.44 34.31
N ALA A 187 -6.46 -0.24 33.91
CA ALA A 187 -6.11 0.70 32.84
C ALA A 187 -6.43 0.12 31.44
N ALA A 188 -6.21 -1.18 31.27
CA ALA A 188 -6.50 -1.87 30.03
C ALA A 188 -7.99 -2.22 29.86
N CYS A 189 -8.66 -2.59 30.95
CA CYS A 189 -10.09 -2.91 30.98
C CYS A 189 -10.76 -2.24 32.19
N PRO A 190 -11.18 -0.98 32.08
CA PRO A 190 -11.84 -0.27 33.18
C PRO A 190 -13.33 -0.62 33.35
N ARG A 191 -13.94 -1.37 32.41
CA ARG A 191 -15.33 -1.82 32.51
C ARG A 191 -15.49 -3.22 31.95
N TYR A 192 -16.10 -4.11 32.74
CA TYR A 192 -16.43 -5.46 32.35
C TYR A 192 -17.79 -5.84 32.91
N CYS A 193 -18.71 -6.24 32.02
CA CYS A 193 -20.03 -6.75 32.38
C CYS A 193 -20.09 -8.22 32.02
N GLY A 194 -20.62 -9.03 32.94
CA GLY A 194 -20.83 -10.45 32.73
C GLY A 194 -22.24 -10.87 33.20
N ARG A 195 -22.82 -11.87 32.54
CA ARG A 195 -24.15 -12.41 32.91
C ARG A 195 -24.21 -13.90 32.72
N ILE A 196 -24.72 -14.62 33.70
CA ILE A 196 -25.01 -16.04 33.58
C ILE A 196 -26.41 -16.21 33.01
N ILE A 197 -26.57 -17.12 32.02
CA ILE A 197 -27.84 -17.54 31.47
C ILE A 197 -27.85 -19.06 31.51
N ARG A 198 -28.79 -19.62 32.25
CA ARG A 198 -28.93 -21.08 32.50
C ARG A 198 -30.00 -21.69 31.59
N GLY A 199 -29.78 -22.95 31.21
CA GLY A 199 -30.79 -23.72 30.51
C GLY A 199 -31.05 -23.27 29.08
N VAL A 200 -30.04 -22.75 28.40
CA VAL A 200 -30.16 -22.35 26.98
C VAL A 200 -30.16 -23.57 26.06
N ASP A 201 -30.94 -23.55 25.01
CA ASP A 201 -30.83 -24.49 23.88
C ASP A 201 -29.78 -23.98 22.88
N ALA A 202 -28.54 -24.46 22.99
CA ALA A 202 -27.47 -24.11 22.06
C ALA A 202 -27.67 -24.67 20.64
N LYS A 203 -28.67 -25.55 20.41
CA LYS A 203 -29.04 -26.05 19.09
C LYS A 203 -30.22 -25.30 18.48
N ALA A 204 -30.74 -24.30 19.16
CA ALA A 204 -31.80 -23.45 18.64
C ALA A 204 -31.36 -22.87 17.27
N ARG A 205 -32.32 -22.81 16.35
CA ARG A 205 -32.06 -22.25 15.03
C ARG A 205 -32.06 -20.73 15.11
N THR A 206 -31.02 -20.11 14.54
CA THR A 206 -31.01 -18.66 14.36
C THR A 206 -32.18 -18.22 13.49
N PRO A 207 -32.96 -17.19 13.88
CA PRO A 207 -34.07 -16.71 13.09
C PRO A 207 -33.61 -16.25 11.69
N ASP A 208 -34.38 -16.60 10.65
CA ASP A 208 -34.01 -16.30 9.25
C ASP A 208 -33.75 -14.80 8.97
N TRP A 209 -34.46 -13.91 9.65
CA TRP A 209 -34.25 -12.48 9.55
C TRP A 209 -32.85 -12.05 10.07
N MET A 210 -32.37 -12.71 11.13
CA MET A 210 -31.04 -12.44 11.71
C MET A 210 -29.94 -13.02 10.81
N VAL A 211 -30.12 -14.26 10.33
CA VAL A 211 -29.19 -14.87 9.35
C VAL A 211 -29.01 -13.96 8.14
N ARG A 212 -30.12 -13.52 7.51
CA ARG A 212 -30.06 -12.62 6.34
C ARG A 212 -29.30 -11.34 6.63
N ARG A 213 -29.53 -10.71 7.79
CA ARG A 213 -28.83 -9.47 8.16
C ARG A 213 -27.32 -9.67 8.37
N LEU A 214 -26.96 -10.77 9.05
CA LEU A 214 -25.54 -11.14 9.23
C LEU A 214 -24.84 -11.37 7.88
N GLU A 215 -25.46 -12.18 7.01
CA GLU A 215 -24.91 -12.49 5.68
C GLU A 215 -24.77 -11.25 4.79
N ARG A 216 -25.77 -10.37 4.80
CA ARG A 216 -25.69 -9.08 4.10
C ARG A 216 -24.59 -8.16 4.64
N CYS A 217 -24.22 -8.29 5.90
CA CYS A 217 -23.08 -7.61 6.50
C CYS A 217 -21.75 -8.39 6.37
N GLY A 218 -21.71 -9.46 5.59
CA GLY A 218 -20.51 -10.25 5.33
C GLY A 218 -20.14 -11.27 6.42
N LEU A 219 -21.03 -11.52 7.39
CA LEU A 219 -20.82 -12.49 8.47
C LEU A 219 -21.62 -13.77 8.21
N ARG A 220 -20.95 -14.92 8.27
CA ARG A 220 -21.61 -16.20 8.14
C ARG A 220 -22.29 -16.59 9.47
N SER A 221 -23.52 -17.09 9.41
CA SER A 221 -24.20 -17.71 10.55
C SER A 221 -23.48 -18.98 11.03
N ILE A 222 -23.31 -19.13 12.33
CA ILE A 222 -22.56 -20.23 12.98
C ILE A 222 -23.48 -21.02 13.94
N SER A 223 -24.00 -20.34 14.94
CA SER A 223 -24.97 -20.86 15.92
C SER A 223 -25.72 -19.70 16.56
N ALA A 224 -26.93 -19.93 17.06
CA ALA A 224 -27.77 -18.85 17.56
C ALA A 224 -27.09 -17.96 18.61
N ILE A 225 -26.33 -18.53 19.55
CA ILE A 225 -25.62 -17.75 20.59
C ILE A 225 -24.52 -16.87 19.97
N VAL A 226 -23.72 -17.40 19.04
CA VAL A 226 -22.64 -16.66 18.34
C VAL A 226 -23.25 -15.61 17.41
N ASP A 227 -24.29 -15.97 16.70
CA ASP A 227 -24.98 -15.09 15.76
C ASP A 227 -25.61 -13.89 16.47
N ILE A 228 -26.20 -14.11 17.67
CA ILE A 228 -26.71 -13.00 18.50
C ILE A 228 -25.57 -12.08 18.95
N ALA A 229 -24.43 -12.62 19.38
CA ALA A 229 -23.29 -11.80 19.77
C ALA A 229 -22.77 -10.96 18.57
N ASN A 230 -22.66 -11.57 17.40
CA ASN A 230 -22.28 -10.88 16.16
C ASN A 230 -23.35 -9.85 15.72
N PHE A 231 -24.63 -10.16 15.87
CA PHE A 231 -25.70 -9.24 15.52
C PHE A 231 -25.67 -7.98 16.39
N VAL A 232 -25.51 -8.13 17.71
CA VAL A 232 -25.41 -6.98 18.64
C VAL A 232 -24.15 -6.17 18.37
N MET A 233 -23.03 -6.81 18.03
CA MET A 233 -21.81 -6.12 17.60
C MET A 233 -22.06 -5.27 16.35
N LEU A 234 -22.77 -5.79 15.34
CA LEU A 234 -23.15 -5.02 14.16
C LEU A 234 -24.18 -3.93 14.46
N GLU A 235 -25.17 -4.23 15.29
CA GLU A 235 -26.26 -3.30 15.63
C GLU A 235 -25.73 -2.11 16.44
N LEU A 236 -24.98 -2.36 17.52
CA LEU A 236 -24.57 -1.36 18.53
C LEU A 236 -23.07 -1.00 18.50
N GLY A 237 -22.24 -1.76 17.83
CA GLY A 237 -20.79 -1.54 17.79
C GLY A 237 -20.03 -2.14 18.99
N GLN A 238 -20.68 -2.85 19.88
CA GLN A 238 -20.08 -3.48 21.06
C GLN A 238 -19.82 -4.96 20.77
N PRO A 239 -18.56 -5.40 20.65
CA PRO A 239 -18.27 -6.83 20.58
C PRO A 239 -18.60 -7.51 21.90
N LEU A 240 -19.21 -8.71 21.79
CA LEU A 240 -19.53 -9.58 22.93
C LEU A 240 -18.85 -10.93 22.75
N HIS A 241 -18.68 -11.64 23.85
CA HIS A 241 -18.24 -13.02 23.82
C HIS A 241 -19.12 -13.90 24.72
N ALA A 242 -19.34 -15.13 24.30
CA ALA A 242 -20.10 -16.12 25.07
C ALA A 242 -19.18 -17.28 25.42
N PHE A 243 -19.04 -17.55 26.71
CA PHE A 243 -18.31 -18.70 27.24
C PHE A 243 -19.28 -19.81 27.68
N ASP A 244 -18.87 -21.04 27.56
CA ASP A 244 -19.53 -22.12 28.33
C ASP A 244 -19.26 -21.89 29.82
N ASN A 245 -20.30 -21.58 30.57
CA ASN A 245 -20.18 -21.23 31.98
C ASN A 245 -19.58 -22.37 32.85
N ARG A 246 -19.70 -23.64 32.39
CA ARG A 246 -19.12 -24.81 33.06
C ARG A 246 -17.63 -24.94 32.87
N ALA A 247 -17.08 -24.30 31.82
CA ALA A 247 -15.65 -24.29 31.54
C ALA A 247 -14.85 -23.23 32.34
N ILE A 248 -15.55 -22.35 33.10
CA ILE A 248 -14.94 -21.28 33.90
C ILE A 248 -14.86 -21.71 35.36
N GLU A 249 -13.66 -21.69 35.94
CA GLU A 249 -13.43 -22.05 37.35
C GLU A 249 -13.29 -20.82 38.26
N GLY A 250 -14.31 -20.58 39.10
CA GLY A 250 -14.32 -19.44 40.01
C GLY A 250 -14.74 -18.14 39.35
N GLU A 251 -14.04 -17.04 39.67
CA GLU A 251 -14.30 -15.72 39.14
C GLU A 251 -13.59 -15.50 37.79
N VAL A 252 -14.10 -14.56 36.99
CA VAL A 252 -13.44 -14.08 35.78
C VAL A 252 -12.41 -13.02 36.17
N ILE A 253 -11.19 -13.16 35.69
CA ILE A 253 -10.06 -12.30 35.99
C ILE A 253 -9.54 -11.65 34.70
N VAL A 254 -9.57 -10.31 34.65
CA VAL A 254 -8.97 -9.57 33.55
C VAL A 254 -7.57 -9.14 33.97
N ARG A 255 -6.56 -9.72 33.30
CA ARG A 255 -5.14 -9.55 33.66
C ARG A 255 -4.22 -9.59 32.44
N ARG A 256 -2.97 -9.19 32.64
CA ARG A 256 -1.91 -9.48 31.66
C ARG A 256 -1.49 -10.96 31.71
N ALA A 257 -0.98 -11.42 30.57
CA ALA A 257 -0.41 -12.75 30.46
C ALA A 257 0.81 -12.90 31.37
N ARG A 258 1.07 -14.13 31.80
CA ARG A 258 2.28 -14.53 32.52
C ARG A 258 3.28 -15.10 31.49
N GLU A 259 4.55 -15.04 31.84
CA GLU A 259 5.60 -15.62 31.01
C GLU A 259 5.37 -17.12 30.77
N GLY A 260 5.47 -17.56 29.51
CA GLY A 260 5.27 -18.97 29.13
C GLY A 260 3.82 -19.44 29.06
N GLU A 261 2.82 -18.57 29.32
CA GLU A 261 1.42 -18.96 29.13
C GLU A 261 1.12 -19.20 27.65
N ARG A 262 0.27 -20.20 27.39
CA ARG A 262 -0.23 -20.54 26.04
C ARG A 262 -1.73 -20.58 26.01
N LEU A 263 -2.30 -20.30 24.86
CA LEU A 263 -3.73 -20.36 24.64
C LEU A 263 -4.01 -20.94 23.25
N LYS A 264 -4.83 -21.97 23.20
CA LYS A 264 -5.41 -22.48 21.96
C LYS A 264 -6.69 -21.70 21.66
N LEU A 265 -6.72 -21.04 20.52
CA LEU A 265 -7.81 -20.16 20.10
C LEU A 265 -8.93 -20.94 19.38
N ILE A 266 -10.11 -20.32 19.26
CA ILE A 266 -11.27 -20.92 18.57
C ILE A 266 -11.04 -21.25 17.09
N ASN A 267 -10.03 -20.64 16.45
CA ASN A 267 -9.60 -20.96 15.08
C ASN A 267 -8.62 -22.14 15.01
N GLY A 268 -8.30 -22.79 16.16
CA GLY A 268 -7.38 -23.92 16.27
C GLY A 268 -5.91 -23.53 16.41
N GLN A 269 -5.54 -22.26 16.28
CA GLN A 269 -4.16 -21.79 16.44
C GLN A 269 -3.77 -21.79 17.92
N GLU A 270 -2.58 -22.32 18.25
CA GLU A 270 -1.98 -22.20 19.57
C GLU A 270 -1.00 -21.01 19.56
N VAL A 271 -1.16 -20.10 20.53
CA VAL A 271 -0.33 -18.90 20.65
C VAL A 271 0.41 -18.88 21.98
N GLU A 272 1.67 -18.48 21.95
CA GLU A 272 2.45 -18.17 23.13
C GLU A 272 2.26 -16.70 23.52
N LEU A 273 1.96 -16.45 24.78
CA LEU A 273 1.48 -15.18 25.27
C LEU A 273 2.63 -14.36 25.86
N ALA A 274 2.85 -13.16 25.32
CA ALA A 274 3.80 -12.22 25.90
C ALA A 274 3.17 -11.43 27.06
N PRO A 275 3.94 -10.97 28.06
CA PRO A 275 3.44 -10.30 29.27
C PRO A 275 2.64 -9.01 29.04
N ASP A 276 2.74 -8.42 27.85
CA ASP A 276 1.97 -7.21 27.47
C ASP A 276 0.59 -7.52 26.87
N VAL A 277 0.24 -8.81 26.71
CA VAL A 277 -1.05 -9.24 26.17
C VAL A 277 -2.12 -9.27 27.26
N LEU A 278 -3.26 -8.61 27.00
CA LEU A 278 -4.41 -8.64 27.90
C LEU A 278 -5.19 -9.95 27.73
N LEU A 279 -5.55 -10.58 28.84
CA LEU A 279 -6.29 -11.83 28.89
C LEU A 279 -7.56 -11.70 29.70
N ILE A 280 -8.58 -12.43 29.25
CA ILE A 280 -9.66 -12.89 30.11
C ILE A 280 -9.24 -14.27 30.60
N ALA A 281 -9.20 -14.46 31.90
CA ALA A 281 -8.76 -15.68 32.55
C ALA A 281 -9.74 -16.10 33.66
N ASP A 282 -9.62 -17.31 34.14
CA ASP A 282 -10.17 -17.72 35.41
C ASP A 282 -9.05 -17.93 36.45
N ARG A 283 -9.36 -18.60 37.57
CA ARG A 283 -8.36 -18.88 38.62
C ARG A 283 -7.23 -19.80 38.14
N LYS A 284 -7.44 -20.61 37.10
CA LYS A 284 -6.50 -21.66 36.67
C LYS A 284 -5.87 -21.38 35.32
N LYS A 285 -6.61 -20.83 34.36
CA LYS A 285 -6.21 -20.80 32.96
C LYS A 285 -6.64 -19.51 32.23
N PRO A 286 -5.97 -19.16 31.12
CA PRO A 286 -6.48 -18.15 30.19
C PRO A 286 -7.71 -18.69 29.44
N LEU A 287 -8.71 -17.83 29.24
CA LEU A 287 -9.96 -18.13 28.56
C LEU A 287 -10.05 -17.47 27.18
N ALA A 288 -9.50 -16.26 27.07
CA ALA A 288 -9.52 -15.50 25.81
C ALA A 288 -8.38 -14.46 25.75
N LEU A 289 -8.00 -14.08 24.53
CA LEU A 289 -7.24 -12.85 24.28
C LEU A 289 -8.21 -11.67 24.39
N GLY A 290 -8.03 -10.80 25.39
CA GLY A 290 -8.92 -9.68 25.69
C GLY A 290 -9.12 -8.79 24.47
N GLY A 291 -10.36 -8.67 24.00
CA GLY A 291 -10.74 -7.87 22.84
C GLY A 291 -10.30 -8.40 21.47
N VAL A 292 -9.73 -9.60 21.38
CA VAL A 292 -9.23 -10.17 20.11
C VAL A 292 -9.94 -11.46 19.74
N MET A 293 -9.80 -12.53 20.54
CA MET A 293 -10.35 -13.84 20.18
C MET A 293 -10.49 -14.76 21.41
N GLY A 294 -11.58 -15.52 21.46
CA GLY A 294 -11.83 -16.53 22.48
C GLY A 294 -10.92 -17.74 22.40
N GLY A 295 -10.73 -18.43 23.53
CA GLY A 295 -10.05 -19.70 23.61
C GLY A 295 -11.00 -20.89 23.34
N GLU A 296 -10.49 -21.95 22.68
CA GLU A 296 -11.26 -23.15 22.30
C GLU A 296 -11.86 -23.84 23.52
N ALA A 297 -11.10 -23.96 24.60
CA ALA A 297 -11.50 -24.74 25.79
C ALA A 297 -12.68 -24.15 26.59
N SER A 298 -13.00 -22.88 26.36
CA SER A 298 -14.11 -22.16 27.01
C SER A 298 -15.21 -21.73 26.05
N ALA A 299 -15.09 -22.08 24.75
CA ALA A 299 -16.05 -21.70 23.73
C ALA A 299 -17.40 -22.42 23.91
N VAL A 300 -18.47 -21.75 23.53
CA VAL A 300 -19.79 -22.38 23.43
C VAL A 300 -19.84 -23.44 22.32
N SER A 301 -20.59 -24.49 22.54
CA SER A 301 -20.75 -25.59 21.59
C SER A 301 -22.22 -26.04 21.55
N GLY A 302 -22.58 -26.97 20.67
CA GLY A 302 -23.94 -27.55 20.61
C GLY A 302 -24.34 -28.33 21.87
N SER A 303 -23.45 -28.56 22.85
CA SER A 303 -23.72 -29.18 24.14
C SER A 303 -23.77 -28.18 25.31
N THR A 304 -23.53 -26.90 25.05
CA THR A 304 -23.58 -25.84 26.07
C THR A 304 -25.04 -25.66 26.54
N VAL A 305 -25.23 -25.66 27.83
CA VAL A 305 -26.54 -25.45 28.48
C VAL A 305 -26.54 -24.16 29.29
N ASP A 306 -25.36 -23.75 29.76
CA ASP A 306 -25.20 -22.61 30.62
C ASP A 306 -24.15 -21.69 30.00
N VAL A 307 -24.50 -20.44 29.74
CA VAL A 307 -23.66 -19.42 29.12
C VAL A 307 -23.23 -18.39 30.14
N PHE A 308 -21.96 -17.99 30.10
CA PHE A 308 -21.51 -16.73 30.68
C PHE A 308 -21.27 -15.74 29.51
N LEU A 309 -22.17 -14.76 29.43
CA LEU A 309 -22.10 -13.69 28.42
C LEU A 309 -21.19 -12.56 28.90
N GLU A 310 -20.26 -12.11 28.05
CA GLU A 310 -19.32 -11.03 28.29
C GLU A 310 -19.65 -9.81 27.42
N ALA A 311 -19.65 -8.63 28.02
CA ALA A 311 -19.50 -7.37 27.33
C ALA A 311 -18.47 -6.52 28.09
N ALA A 312 -17.40 -6.10 27.45
CA ALA A 312 -16.33 -5.34 28.09
C ALA A 312 -15.93 -4.12 27.27
N TRP A 313 -15.36 -3.13 27.95
CA TRP A 313 -14.66 -2.06 27.29
C TRP A 313 -13.15 -2.22 27.52
N PHE A 314 -12.40 -2.35 26.43
CA PHE A 314 -10.95 -2.40 26.45
C PHE A 314 -10.38 -1.08 25.93
N ASN A 315 -9.35 -0.57 26.61
CA ASN A 315 -8.61 0.59 26.13
C ASN A 315 -8.00 0.27 24.77
N PRO A 316 -8.23 1.09 23.71
CA PRO A 316 -7.68 0.87 22.37
C PRO A 316 -6.18 0.56 22.36
N SER A 317 -5.37 1.23 23.19
CA SER A 317 -3.93 0.99 23.29
C SER A 317 -3.57 -0.42 23.79
N ALA A 318 -4.43 -1.07 24.56
CA ALA A 318 -4.21 -2.42 25.05
C ALA A 318 -4.47 -3.49 23.98
N VAL A 319 -5.31 -3.19 22.98
CA VAL A 319 -5.69 -4.13 21.89
C VAL A 319 -4.92 -3.85 20.61
N ALA A 320 -4.61 -2.59 20.32
CA ALA A 320 -3.94 -2.16 19.09
C ALA A 320 -2.66 -2.97 18.80
N GLY A 321 -2.58 -3.52 17.58
CA GLY A 321 -1.45 -4.30 17.11
C GLY A 321 -1.34 -5.75 17.66
N ARG A 322 -2.15 -6.13 18.65
CA ARG A 322 -2.08 -7.47 19.26
C ARG A 322 -2.58 -8.55 18.30
N ALA A 323 -3.69 -8.31 17.60
CA ALA A 323 -4.19 -9.22 16.57
C ALA A 323 -3.13 -9.45 15.47
N ARG A 324 -2.48 -8.38 14.97
CA ARG A 324 -1.42 -8.48 13.95
C ARG A 324 -0.22 -9.30 14.43
N ARG A 325 0.20 -9.14 15.69
CA ARG A 325 1.31 -9.92 16.27
C ARG A 325 1.09 -11.43 16.15
N PHE A 326 -0.14 -11.88 16.30
CA PHE A 326 -0.52 -13.30 16.21
C PHE A 326 -1.02 -13.71 14.81
N ALA A 327 -0.87 -12.84 13.80
CA ALA A 327 -1.41 -13.03 12.45
C ALA A 327 -2.94 -13.30 12.46
N LEU A 328 -3.67 -12.65 13.38
CA LEU A 328 -5.11 -12.71 13.53
C LEU A 328 -5.79 -11.49 12.93
N SER A 329 -7.01 -11.70 12.44
CA SER A 329 -7.94 -10.64 12.08
C SER A 329 -9.29 -10.99 12.70
N SER A 330 -9.88 -10.08 13.49
CA SER A 330 -11.21 -10.26 14.04
C SER A 330 -11.98 -8.94 14.05
N ASP A 331 -13.29 -9.03 13.87
CA ASP A 331 -14.22 -7.90 13.96
C ASP A 331 -14.20 -7.20 15.31
N ALA A 332 -13.96 -7.97 16.37
CA ALA A 332 -13.80 -7.44 17.73
C ALA A 332 -12.53 -6.58 17.86
N ALA A 333 -11.37 -7.12 17.46
CA ALA A 333 -10.11 -6.37 17.53
C ALA A 333 -10.16 -5.10 16.68
N PHE A 334 -10.76 -5.19 15.48
CA PHE A 334 -10.91 -4.05 14.57
C PHE A 334 -11.71 -2.90 15.19
N ARG A 335 -12.74 -3.22 16.02
CA ARG A 335 -13.54 -2.23 16.75
C ARG A 335 -12.82 -1.72 17.98
N PHE A 336 -12.29 -2.61 18.82
CA PHE A 336 -11.63 -2.19 20.08
C PHE A 336 -10.39 -1.34 19.85
N GLU A 337 -9.59 -1.63 18.83
CA GLU A 337 -8.40 -0.82 18.53
C GLU A 337 -8.73 0.60 18.03
N ARG A 338 -9.96 0.83 17.52
CA ARG A 338 -10.45 2.14 17.04
C ARG A 338 -11.31 2.88 18.06
N GLY A 339 -11.75 2.18 19.09
CA GLY A 339 -12.62 2.70 20.13
C GLY A 339 -14.07 2.18 20.05
N VAL A 340 -14.52 1.65 21.16
CA VAL A 340 -15.91 1.21 21.39
C VAL A 340 -16.53 2.11 22.44
N ASP A 341 -17.83 2.36 22.39
CA ASP A 341 -18.53 3.21 23.36
C ASP A 341 -18.48 2.61 24.77
N PHE A 342 -17.69 3.21 25.66
CA PHE A 342 -17.55 2.76 27.04
C PHE A 342 -18.83 2.90 27.89
N ALA A 343 -19.79 3.72 27.45
CA ALA A 343 -21.05 3.88 28.14
C ALA A 343 -22.10 2.84 27.74
N ALA A 344 -22.03 2.32 26.50
CA ALA A 344 -23.04 1.39 25.96
C ALA A 344 -22.85 -0.08 26.38
N THR A 345 -21.77 -0.43 27.07
CA THR A 345 -21.48 -1.82 27.47
C THR A 345 -22.64 -2.52 28.23
N PRO A 346 -23.33 -1.89 29.22
CA PRO A 346 -24.48 -2.52 29.88
C PRO A 346 -25.70 -2.67 28.97
N GLU A 347 -25.95 -1.73 28.07
CA GLU A 347 -27.05 -1.81 27.11
C GLU A 347 -26.85 -2.99 26.13
N ALA A 348 -25.62 -3.18 25.65
CA ALA A 348 -25.31 -4.25 24.73
C ALA A 348 -25.50 -5.66 25.36
N ILE A 349 -25.09 -5.84 26.64
CA ILE A 349 -25.31 -7.14 27.32
C ILE A 349 -26.81 -7.38 27.58
N GLU A 350 -27.59 -6.35 27.87
CA GLU A 350 -29.05 -6.46 27.98
C GLU A 350 -29.69 -6.86 26.65
N ARG A 351 -29.29 -6.19 25.54
CA ARG A 351 -29.77 -6.51 24.19
C ARG A 351 -29.48 -7.95 23.80
N ALA A 352 -28.24 -8.41 24.02
CA ALA A 352 -27.84 -9.77 23.74
C ALA A 352 -28.61 -10.79 24.61
N THR A 353 -28.82 -10.45 25.90
CA THR A 353 -29.62 -11.31 26.82
C THR A 353 -31.04 -11.46 26.32
N GLN A 354 -31.72 -10.37 25.92
CA GLN A 354 -33.09 -10.45 25.39
C GLN A 354 -33.16 -11.41 24.19
N LEU A 355 -32.23 -11.23 23.21
CA LEU A 355 -32.19 -12.06 22.02
C LEU A 355 -31.88 -13.53 22.34
N ILE A 356 -31.01 -13.83 23.32
CA ILE A 356 -30.74 -15.21 23.77
C ILE A 356 -31.97 -15.82 24.39
N LEU A 357 -32.67 -15.10 25.26
CA LEU A 357 -33.88 -15.60 25.89
C LEU A 357 -35.00 -15.84 24.89
N ASP A 358 -35.15 -14.97 23.89
CA ASP A 358 -36.16 -15.07 22.83
C ASP A 358 -35.90 -16.25 21.89
N VAL A 359 -34.63 -16.53 21.55
CA VAL A 359 -34.24 -17.51 20.54
C VAL A 359 -33.85 -18.85 21.15
N CYS A 360 -33.04 -18.83 22.20
CA CYS A 360 -32.46 -20.02 22.82
C CYS A 360 -33.18 -20.41 24.14
N GLY A 361 -34.08 -19.54 24.63
CA GLY A 361 -34.72 -19.75 25.93
C GLY A 361 -33.75 -19.58 27.08
N GLY A 362 -34.09 -20.21 28.23
CA GLY A 362 -33.28 -20.20 29.43
C GLY A 362 -33.74 -19.16 30.48
N ALA A 363 -32.93 -19.01 31.52
CA ALA A 363 -33.15 -18.08 32.62
C ALA A 363 -31.90 -17.26 32.90
N ALA A 364 -32.02 -15.92 32.89
CA ALA A 364 -30.92 -15.02 33.12
C ALA A 364 -30.76 -14.67 34.60
N GLY A 365 -29.52 -14.65 35.08
CA GLY A 365 -29.15 -14.04 36.35
C GLY A 365 -29.04 -12.51 36.23
N PRO A 366 -28.76 -11.81 37.31
CA PRO A 366 -28.46 -10.35 37.25
C PRO A 366 -27.09 -10.10 36.62
N ILE A 367 -26.90 -8.91 36.06
CA ILE A 367 -25.58 -8.51 35.54
C ILE A 367 -24.57 -8.41 36.71
N SER A 368 -23.41 -9.01 36.51
CA SER A 368 -22.22 -8.75 37.32
C SER A 368 -21.43 -7.65 36.60
N GLU A 369 -21.17 -6.55 37.25
CA GLU A 369 -20.40 -5.45 36.68
C GLU A 369 -19.21 -5.10 37.57
N ALA A 370 -18.03 -4.96 36.97
CA ALA A 370 -16.84 -4.39 37.58
C ALA A 370 -16.45 -3.12 36.82
N VAL A 371 -16.38 -2.01 37.51
CA VAL A 371 -16.07 -0.70 36.94
C VAL A 371 -14.94 -0.04 37.73
N ALA A 372 -13.93 0.39 37.03
CA ALA A 372 -12.86 1.25 37.53
C ALA A 372 -13.05 2.68 37.00
N THR A 373 -11.98 3.43 36.80
CA THR A 373 -12.06 4.79 36.28
C THR A 373 -12.29 4.78 34.78
N LEU A 374 -13.50 5.14 34.37
CA LEU A 374 -13.85 5.27 32.95
C LEU A 374 -13.23 6.51 32.32
N PRO A 375 -12.98 6.53 31.00
CA PRO A 375 -12.50 7.72 30.31
C PRO A 375 -13.43 8.91 30.51
N GLN A 376 -12.85 10.05 30.84
CA GLN A 376 -13.58 11.31 30.89
C GLN A 376 -13.33 12.09 29.61
N ARG A 377 -14.40 12.43 28.88
CA ARG A 377 -14.30 13.26 27.69
C ARG A 377 -14.03 14.70 28.09
N LYS A 378 -12.87 15.22 27.68
CA LYS A 378 -12.52 16.63 27.94
C LYS A 378 -13.35 17.53 27.03
N PRO A 379 -13.86 18.67 27.57
CA PRO A 379 -14.49 19.67 26.73
C PRO A 379 -13.54 20.19 25.65
N VAL A 380 -14.02 20.29 24.41
CA VAL A 380 -13.29 20.84 23.28
C VAL A 380 -13.77 22.26 23.01
N ARG A 381 -12.84 23.18 22.89
CA ARG A 381 -13.12 24.58 22.56
C ARG A 381 -13.19 24.75 21.05
N LEU A 382 -14.23 25.42 20.55
CA LEU A 382 -14.40 25.78 19.14
C LEU A 382 -14.66 27.27 19.02
N ARG A 383 -13.80 27.98 18.32
CA ARG A 383 -13.96 29.42 18.01
C ARG A 383 -14.57 29.59 16.62
N SER A 384 -15.70 30.33 16.53
CA SER A 384 -16.38 30.61 15.26
C SER A 384 -15.46 31.27 14.23
N SER A 385 -14.61 32.21 14.71
CA SER A 385 -13.64 32.90 13.84
C SER A 385 -12.57 31.97 13.28
N ARG A 386 -12.12 30.96 14.08
CA ARG A 386 -11.14 29.98 13.62
C ARG A 386 -11.76 29.01 12.62
N ALA A 387 -12.95 28.49 12.90
CA ALA A 387 -13.68 27.64 11.97
C ALA A 387 -13.88 28.36 10.61
N SER A 388 -14.36 29.60 10.64
CA SER A 388 -14.53 30.43 9.44
C SER A 388 -13.21 30.64 8.67
N LYS A 389 -12.10 30.89 9.40
CA LYS A 389 -10.79 31.10 8.79
C LYS A 389 -10.25 29.83 8.10
N ILE A 390 -10.34 28.68 8.77
CA ILE A 390 -9.82 27.40 8.26
C ILE A 390 -10.66 26.92 7.08
N ILE A 391 -11.97 26.92 7.20
CA ILE A 391 -12.90 26.45 6.16
C ILE A 391 -12.96 27.43 4.97
N GLY A 392 -12.68 28.72 5.21
CA GLY A 392 -12.75 29.75 4.17
C GLY A 392 -14.16 30.28 3.88
N VAL A 393 -15.12 29.95 4.75
CA VAL A 393 -16.52 30.39 4.73
C VAL A 393 -16.85 31.11 6.02
N GLN A 394 -17.56 32.23 5.93
CA GLN A 394 -18.01 32.95 7.14
C GLN A 394 -19.22 32.22 7.73
N PHE A 395 -19.09 31.77 8.96
CA PHE A 395 -20.18 31.19 9.74
C PHE A 395 -20.64 32.15 10.82
N SER A 396 -21.97 32.30 10.96
CA SER A 396 -22.51 32.89 12.17
C SER A 396 -22.48 31.89 13.34
N ASP A 397 -22.54 32.39 14.56
CA ASP A 397 -22.61 31.54 15.75
C ASP A 397 -23.89 30.67 15.73
N GLU A 398 -24.99 31.18 15.22
CA GLU A 398 -26.25 30.44 15.08
C GLU A 398 -26.14 29.28 14.10
N GLN A 399 -25.40 29.46 13.00
CA GLN A 399 -25.14 28.39 12.03
C GLN A 399 -24.30 27.28 12.69
N ILE A 400 -23.21 27.63 13.39
CA ILE A 400 -22.39 26.65 14.09
C ILE A 400 -23.20 25.93 15.17
N ALA A 401 -23.98 26.65 15.99
CA ALA A 401 -24.86 26.04 16.97
C ALA A 401 -25.87 25.07 16.34
N GLY A 402 -26.42 25.43 15.19
CA GLY A 402 -27.33 24.57 14.41
C GLY A 402 -26.65 23.28 13.96
N LEU A 403 -25.40 23.35 13.47
CA LEU A 403 -24.62 22.20 13.06
C LEU A 403 -24.27 21.31 14.26
N LEU A 404 -23.81 21.88 15.39
CA LEU A 404 -23.53 21.13 16.61
C LEU A 404 -24.78 20.44 17.17
N LYS A 405 -25.94 21.08 17.08
CA LYS A 405 -27.23 20.47 17.46
C LYS A 405 -27.59 19.28 16.55
N ARG A 406 -27.39 19.40 15.24
CA ARG A 406 -27.59 18.28 14.29
C ARG A 406 -26.65 17.11 14.61
N LEU A 407 -25.41 17.39 14.98
CA LEU A 407 -24.43 16.39 15.45
C LEU A 407 -24.78 15.76 16.79
N GLN A 408 -25.83 16.28 17.47
CA GLN A 408 -26.19 15.86 18.82
C GLN A 408 -25.05 16.06 19.84
N LEU A 409 -24.20 17.09 19.61
CA LEU A 409 -23.09 17.40 20.48
C LEU A 409 -23.53 18.42 21.56
N PRO A 410 -23.53 18.06 22.86
CA PRO A 410 -23.80 18.99 23.95
C PRO A 410 -22.77 20.13 23.94
N HIS A 411 -23.26 21.37 23.97
CA HIS A 411 -22.37 22.53 23.94
C HIS A 411 -22.91 23.72 24.76
N ALA A 412 -22.00 24.54 25.27
CA ALA A 412 -22.28 25.85 25.81
C ALA A 412 -21.64 26.92 24.92
N ARG A 413 -22.26 28.10 24.83
CA ARG A 413 -21.79 29.23 24.03
C ARG A 413 -21.49 30.44 24.86
N SER A 414 -20.37 31.11 24.61
CA SER A 414 -19.98 32.38 25.22
C SER A 414 -19.15 33.20 24.22
N GLY A 415 -19.68 34.34 23.74
CA GLY A 415 -18.90 35.33 23.00
C GLY A 415 -18.19 34.84 21.73
N GLY A 416 -18.87 34.04 20.85
CA GLY A 416 -18.27 33.52 19.62
C GLY A 416 -17.39 32.29 19.83
N GLU A 417 -17.50 31.68 21.00
CA GLU A 417 -16.80 30.48 21.38
C GLU A 417 -17.77 29.41 21.90
N PHE A 418 -17.57 28.18 21.48
CA PHE A 418 -18.33 27.02 21.91
C PHE A 418 -17.44 26.09 22.74
N THR A 419 -17.96 25.62 23.86
CA THR A 419 -17.39 24.54 24.64
C THR A 419 -18.22 23.29 24.37
N VAL A 420 -17.68 22.33 23.64
CA VAL A 420 -18.35 21.10 23.20
C VAL A 420 -17.91 19.94 24.05
N ILE A 421 -18.84 19.15 24.57
CA ILE A 421 -18.53 17.92 25.31
C ILE A 421 -18.75 16.73 24.35
N PRO A 422 -17.67 16.06 23.87
CA PRO A 422 -17.80 14.91 23.00
C PRO A 422 -18.53 13.75 23.71
N PRO A 423 -19.45 13.05 23.03
CA PRO A 423 -20.10 11.87 23.58
C PRO A 423 -19.12 10.70 23.73
N SER A 424 -19.51 9.69 24.50
CA SER A 424 -18.67 8.52 24.82
C SER A 424 -18.27 7.68 23.59
N TYR A 425 -19.04 7.73 22.51
CA TYR A 425 -18.78 7.00 21.28
C TYR A 425 -17.89 7.75 20.25
N ARG A 426 -17.59 9.05 20.46
CA ARG A 426 -16.74 9.86 19.55
C ARG A 426 -15.35 10.03 20.16
N PHE A 427 -14.48 9.04 19.94
CA PHE A 427 -13.09 9.07 20.44
C PHE A 427 -12.20 10.04 19.66
N ASP A 428 -12.55 10.36 18.43
CA ASP A 428 -11.84 11.23 17.52
C ASP A 428 -11.89 12.72 17.88
N LEU A 429 -12.92 13.15 18.63
CA LEU A 429 -13.14 14.56 18.94
C LEU A 429 -12.32 14.97 20.18
N GLU A 430 -11.09 15.47 19.99
CA GLU A 430 -10.18 15.82 21.08
C GLU A 430 -9.68 17.27 21.01
N ILE A 431 -9.55 17.84 19.83
CA ILE A 431 -8.99 19.16 19.59
C ILE A 431 -9.95 20.05 18.77
N GLU A 432 -9.63 21.36 18.70
CA GLU A 432 -10.46 22.34 17.97
C GLU A 432 -10.60 21.98 16.48
N GLU A 433 -9.55 21.44 15.88
CA GLU A 433 -9.51 21.04 14.46
C GLU A 433 -10.52 19.93 14.14
N ASP A 434 -10.73 18.99 15.05
CA ASP A 434 -11.75 17.94 14.89
C ASP A 434 -13.16 18.55 14.82
N MET A 435 -13.42 19.58 15.63
CA MET A 435 -14.69 20.32 15.58
C MET A 435 -14.82 21.11 14.27
N VAL A 436 -13.73 21.67 13.75
CA VAL A 436 -13.73 22.36 12.44
C VAL A 436 -14.03 21.38 11.32
N GLU A 437 -13.50 20.14 11.37
CA GLU A 437 -13.84 19.06 10.42
C GLU A 437 -15.34 18.76 10.45
N GLU A 438 -15.91 18.60 11.64
CA GLU A 438 -17.35 18.34 11.78
C GLU A 438 -18.22 19.46 11.16
N ILE A 439 -17.83 20.71 11.38
CA ILE A 439 -18.53 21.85 10.77
C ILE A 439 -18.36 21.84 9.23
N ALA A 440 -17.17 21.57 8.72
CA ALA A 440 -16.88 21.57 7.29
C ALA A 440 -17.66 20.47 6.55
N ARG A 441 -17.64 19.24 7.07
CA ARG A 441 -18.32 18.10 6.43
C ARG A 441 -19.85 18.25 6.41
N LEU A 442 -20.43 18.82 7.47
CA LEU A 442 -21.87 19.06 7.50
C LEU A 442 -22.30 20.29 6.70
N HIS A 443 -21.44 21.31 6.60
CA HIS A 443 -21.65 22.41 5.67
C HIS A 443 -21.68 21.91 4.21
N GLY A 444 -20.89 20.85 3.94
CA GLY A 444 -20.68 20.25 2.63
C GLY A 444 -19.48 20.84 1.91
N TYR A 445 -18.53 19.99 1.56
CA TYR A 445 -17.30 20.40 0.88
C TYR A 445 -17.58 21.11 -0.46
N ASP A 446 -18.64 20.72 -1.17
CA ASP A 446 -19.05 21.35 -2.43
C ASP A 446 -19.51 22.82 -2.25
N ASN A 447 -19.88 23.21 -1.03
CA ASN A 447 -20.28 24.57 -0.70
C ASN A 447 -19.09 25.46 -0.31
N ILE A 448 -17.89 24.90 -0.21
CA ILE A 448 -16.67 25.65 0.12
C ILE A 448 -16.07 26.22 -1.17
N PRO A 449 -15.98 27.58 -1.30
CA PRO A 449 -15.53 28.20 -2.52
C PRO A 449 -14.02 27.92 -2.74
N SER A 450 -13.66 27.44 -3.90
CA SER A 450 -12.27 27.35 -4.33
C SER A 450 -11.73 28.75 -4.61
N ARG A 451 -10.70 29.17 -3.87
CA ARG A 451 -10.04 30.46 -4.04
C ARG A 451 -8.56 30.24 -4.29
N PRO A 452 -8.00 30.81 -5.36
CA PRO A 452 -6.56 30.75 -5.57
C PRO A 452 -5.84 31.47 -4.41
N PRO A 453 -4.74 30.92 -3.89
CA PRO A 453 -3.99 31.58 -2.84
C PRO A 453 -3.41 32.90 -3.34
N GLN A 454 -3.54 33.94 -2.54
CA GLN A 454 -2.85 35.22 -2.78
C GLN A 454 -1.58 35.24 -1.97
N ALA A 455 -0.43 35.34 -2.65
CA ALA A 455 0.86 35.48 -2.02
C ALA A 455 1.67 36.58 -2.70
N LYS A 456 2.49 37.26 -1.91
CA LYS A 456 3.49 38.16 -2.45
C LYS A 456 4.58 37.31 -3.11
N PHE A 457 4.66 37.35 -4.43
CA PHE A 457 5.61 36.57 -5.18
C PHE A 457 6.93 37.36 -5.34
N THR A 458 8.02 36.81 -4.83
CA THR A 458 9.35 37.36 -5.08
C THR A 458 10.09 36.33 -5.91
N MET A 459 10.40 36.67 -7.15
CA MET A 459 11.22 35.81 -8.00
C MET A 459 12.66 35.88 -7.47
N LEU A 460 13.13 34.75 -6.97
CA LEU A 460 14.55 34.60 -6.68
C LEU A 460 15.31 34.39 -7.98
N PRO A 461 16.44 35.06 -8.20
CA PRO A 461 17.25 34.82 -9.38
C PRO A 461 17.69 33.34 -9.40
N ALA A 462 17.60 32.72 -10.57
CA ALA A 462 18.13 31.38 -10.76
C ALA A 462 19.65 31.38 -10.53
N ALA A 463 20.16 30.38 -9.88
CA ALA A 463 21.59 30.22 -9.67
C ALA A 463 22.25 29.81 -11.01
N GLU A 464 22.82 30.76 -11.74
CA GLU A 464 23.46 30.55 -13.05
C GLU A 464 24.64 29.56 -12.98
N GLY A 465 25.31 29.49 -11.83
CA GLY A 465 26.41 28.53 -11.57
C GLY A 465 25.95 27.11 -11.22
N ARG A 466 24.69 26.74 -11.47
CA ARG A 466 24.18 25.42 -11.11
C ARG A 466 23.25 24.84 -12.18
N ARG A 467 23.50 23.60 -12.55
CA ARG A 467 22.61 22.82 -13.42
C ARG A 467 21.54 22.09 -12.61
N THR A 468 20.38 22.00 -13.19
CA THR A 468 19.29 21.19 -12.65
C THR A 468 19.47 19.72 -13.02
N LEU A 469 18.84 18.82 -12.25
CA LEU A 469 18.80 17.39 -12.58
C LEU A 469 18.13 17.15 -13.95
N SER A 470 17.12 17.95 -14.29
CA SER A 470 16.42 17.84 -15.58
C SER A 470 17.32 18.15 -16.77
N GLU A 471 18.24 19.11 -16.64
CA GLU A 471 19.23 19.40 -17.67
C GLU A 471 20.21 18.24 -17.85
N LEU A 472 20.69 17.64 -16.74
CA LEU A 472 21.56 16.47 -16.81
C LEU A 472 20.87 15.28 -17.49
N LYS A 473 19.61 15.01 -17.15
CA LYS A 473 18.81 13.97 -17.78
C LYS A 473 18.63 14.23 -19.28
N ARG A 474 18.35 15.47 -19.68
CA ARG A 474 18.20 15.86 -21.09
C ARG A 474 19.46 15.57 -21.90
N ILE A 475 20.64 15.85 -21.36
CA ILE A 475 21.90 15.53 -22.04
C ILE A 475 22.01 14.05 -22.38
N LEU A 476 21.58 13.16 -21.47
CA LEU A 476 21.60 11.71 -21.75
C LEU A 476 20.51 11.30 -22.74
N VAL A 477 19.33 11.89 -22.68
CA VAL A 477 18.25 11.65 -23.64
C VAL A 477 18.70 12.06 -25.05
N ASP A 478 19.37 13.22 -25.20
CA ASP A 478 19.93 13.70 -26.48
C ASP A 478 21.06 12.78 -27.01
N ARG A 479 21.60 11.91 -26.15
CA ARG A 479 22.57 10.85 -26.47
C ARG A 479 21.95 9.46 -26.57
N GLU A 480 20.64 9.42 -26.77
CA GLU A 480 19.84 8.22 -27.01
C GLU A 480 19.70 7.25 -25.80
N TYR A 481 19.89 7.77 -24.58
CA TYR A 481 19.59 6.99 -23.39
C TYR A 481 18.13 7.14 -22.98
N PHE A 482 17.51 6.03 -22.55
CA PHE A 482 16.19 5.99 -21.96
C PHE A 482 16.29 6.02 -20.44
N GLU A 483 15.49 6.85 -19.79
CA GLU A 483 15.39 6.85 -18.33
C GLU A 483 14.64 5.61 -17.85
N VAL A 484 15.20 4.94 -16.84
CA VAL A 484 14.57 3.82 -16.15
C VAL A 484 14.38 4.16 -14.69
N VAL A 485 13.37 3.55 -14.07
CA VAL A 485 13.08 3.67 -12.64
C VAL A 485 13.08 2.27 -12.05
N ASN A 486 13.98 2.04 -11.08
CA ASN A 486 14.12 0.77 -10.40
C ASN A 486 13.82 0.90 -8.91
N PHE A 487 13.55 -0.22 -8.24
CA PHE A 487 13.49 -0.26 -6.80
C PHE A 487 14.83 0.11 -6.18
N SER A 488 14.79 0.76 -5.03
CA SER A 488 15.98 1.01 -4.21
C SER A 488 16.46 -0.26 -3.49
N PHE A 489 15.74 -1.35 -3.62
CA PHE A 489 16.00 -2.65 -3.03
C PHE A 489 16.56 -3.59 -4.09
N VAL A 490 17.58 -4.35 -3.75
CA VAL A 490 18.29 -5.26 -4.65
C VAL A 490 18.65 -6.55 -3.93
N GLU A 491 19.11 -7.54 -4.71
CA GLU A 491 19.68 -8.77 -4.14
C GLU A 491 21.00 -8.49 -3.44
N ALA A 492 21.18 -9.00 -2.24
CA ALA A 492 22.46 -8.94 -1.51
C ALA A 492 23.64 -9.49 -2.34
N GLN A 493 23.36 -10.42 -3.28
CA GLN A 493 24.38 -10.96 -4.17
C GLN A 493 24.93 -9.90 -5.14
N TRP A 494 24.10 -8.96 -5.62
CA TRP A 494 24.56 -7.87 -6.52
C TRP A 494 25.47 -6.88 -5.79
N GLU A 495 25.19 -6.60 -4.53
CA GLU A 495 26.03 -5.76 -3.69
C GLU A 495 27.43 -6.37 -3.52
N ARG A 496 27.51 -7.67 -3.28
CA ARG A 496 28.80 -8.38 -3.20
C ARG A 496 29.52 -8.43 -4.55
N ASP A 497 28.82 -8.78 -5.63
CA ASP A 497 29.40 -9.00 -6.94
C ASP A 497 29.89 -7.69 -7.58
N PHE A 498 29.04 -6.69 -7.61
CA PHE A 498 29.32 -5.45 -8.33
C PHE A 498 30.00 -4.39 -7.48
N CYS A 499 29.65 -4.29 -6.21
CA CYS A 499 30.14 -3.23 -5.35
C CYS A 499 31.24 -3.69 -4.38
N GLY A 500 31.43 -5.01 -4.23
CA GLY A 500 32.31 -5.56 -3.19
C GLY A 500 31.79 -5.29 -1.77
N ASN A 501 30.51 -4.95 -1.62
CA ASN A 501 29.88 -4.63 -0.36
C ASN A 501 29.46 -5.92 0.36
N ALA A 502 30.25 -6.32 1.36
CA ALA A 502 30.00 -7.53 2.13
C ALA A 502 28.87 -7.38 3.16
N GLU A 503 28.60 -6.15 3.60
CA GLU A 503 27.62 -5.83 4.65
C GLU A 503 26.62 -4.78 4.17
N PRO A 504 25.76 -5.10 3.20
CA PRO A 504 24.75 -4.18 2.72
C PRO A 504 23.71 -3.87 3.82
N ILE A 505 22.96 -2.81 3.66
CA ILE A 505 21.87 -2.42 4.58
C ILE A 505 20.70 -3.35 4.33
N ALA A 506 20.46 -4.30 5.24
CA ALA A 506 19.36 -5.26 5.15
C ALA A 506 18.01 -4.64 5.54
N LEU A 507 16.93 -5.12 4.92
CA LEU A 507 15.55 -4.78 5.26
C LEU A 507 15.00 -5.80 6.27
N GLU A 508 14.25 -5.35 7.26
CA GLU A 508 13.60 -6.24 8.23
C GLU A 508 12.46 -7.06 7.61
N ASN A 509 11.73 -6.47 6.66
CA ASN A 509 10.56 -7.05 6.02
C ASN A 509 10.57 -6.80 4.51
N PRO A 510 11.45 -7.48 3.75
CA PRO A 510 11.56 -7.30 2.31
C PRO A 510 10.27 -7.70 1.60
N ILE A 511 9.92 -6.97 0.54
CA ILE A 511 8.74 -7.25 -0.30
C ILE A 511 8.86 -8.63 -0.99
N ALA A 512 10.10 -9.02 -1.34
CA ALA A 512 10.42 -10.30 -1.94
C ALA A 512 11.86 -10.70 -1.56
N ALA A 513 12.16 -11.99 -1.56
CA ALA A 513 13.46 -12.53 -1.16
C ALA A 513 14.64 -11.99 -1.99
N GLN A 514 14.39 -11.59 -3.25
CA GLN A 514 15.37 -10.99 -4.15
C GLN A 514 15.49 -9.46 -4.01
N LEU A 515 14.78 -8.84 -3.05
CA LEU A 515 14.78 -7.39 -2.79
C LEU A 515 15.04 -7.15 -1.31
N ASP A 516 16.11 -7.77 -0.80
CA ASP A 516 16.37 -7.93 0.63
C ASP A 516 17.32 -6.86 1.22
N VAL A 517 18.02 -6.11 0.36
CA VAL A 517 18.97 -5.08 0.81
C VAL A 517 18.81 -3.76 0.04
N MET A 518 19.25 -2.66 0.67
CA MET A 518 19.33 -1.36 0.00
C MET A 518 20.54 -1.31 -0.93
N ARG A 519 20.37 -0.77 -2.16
CA ARG A 519 21.45 -0.63 -3.14
C ARG A 519 22.48 0.42 -2.74
N SER A 520 23.76 0.10 -2.87
CA SER A 520 24.87 1.04 -2.71
C SER A 520 25.34 1.65 -4.05
N SER A 521 24.89 1.09 -5.17
CA SER A 521 25.19 1.53 -6.55
C SER A 521 23.99 1.25 -7.47
N LEU A 522 23.91 1.98 -8.59
CA LEU A 522 22.90 1.76 -9.63
C LEU A 522 23.28 0.61 -10.57
N MET A 523 24.50 0.10 -10.50
CA MET A 523 25.05 -0.90 -11.43
C MET A 523 24.20 -2.17 -11.51
N GLY A 524 23.81 -2.75 -10.37
CA GLY A 524 23.01 -3.98 -10.35
C GLY A 524 21.67 -3.82 -11.04
N SER A 525 20.97 -2.73 -10.74
CA SER A 525 19.67 -2.40 -11.36
C SER A 525 19.79 -2.20 -12.88
N LEU A 526 20.82 -1.48 -13.35
CA LEU A 526 21.06 -1.26 -14.78
C LEU A 526 21.41 -2.55 -15.52
N VAL A 527 22.19 -3.45 -14.91
CA VAL A 527 22.48 -4.79 -15.48
C VAL A 527 21.20 -5.64 -15.54
N ALA A 528 20.32 -5.54 -14.56
CA ALA A 528 19.02 -6.23 -14.60
C ALA A 528 18.13 -5.69 -15.73
N ASN A 529 18.10 -4.37 -15.93
CA ASN A 529 17.38 -3.77 -17.06
C ASN A 529 17.94 -4.27 -18.40
N LEU A 530 19.27 -4.39 -18.55
CA LEU A 530 19.89 -4.96 -19.75
C LEU A 530 19.41 -6.41 -19.97
N ARG A 531 19.50 -7.27 -18.97
CA ARG A 531 19.05 -8.68 -19.07
C ARG A 531 17.57 -8.79 -19.45
N PHE A 532 16.74 -7.94 -18.87
CA PHE A 532 15.30 -7.87 -19.18
C PHE A 532 15.04 -7.53 -20.65
N ASN A 533 15.81 -6.58 -21.21
CA ASN A 533 15.69 -6.16 -22.60
C ASN A 533 16.26 -7.20 -23.57
N LEU A 534 17.40 -7.82 -23.24
CA LEU A 534 17.98 -8.91 -24.04
C LEU A 534 17.05 -10.12 -24.15
N ALA A 535 16.35 -10.48 -23.08
CA ALA A 535 15.33 -11.52 -23.10
C ALA A 535 14.17 -11.22 -24.09
N ARG A 536 13.99 -9.94 -24.42
CA ARG A 536 13.02 -9.44 -25.41
C ARG A 536 13.60 -9.17 -26.79
N LYS A 537 14.82 -9.69 -27.04
CA LYS A 537 15.50 -9.59 -28.32
C LYS A 537 15.93 -8.17 -28.74
N LEU A 538 16.07 -7.25 -27.76
CA LEU A 538 16.67 -5.95 -28.06
C LEU A 538 18.19 -6.11 -28.09
N ASP A 539 18.80 -5.75 -29.19
CA ASP A 539 20.25 -5.89 -29.45
C ASP A 539 21.05 -4.61 -29.11
N ARG A 540 20.37 -3.46 -28.97
CA ARG A 540 20.94 -2.19 -28.57
C ARG A 540 20.19 -1.62 -27.38
N VAL A 541 20.89 -1.42 -26.27
CA VAL A 541 20.30 -0.90 -25.02
C VAL A 541 21.15 0.24 -24.49
N ARG A 542 20.53 1.42 -24.35
CA ARG A 542 21.09 2.58 -23.65
C ARG A 542 20.09 3.04 -22.61
N VAL A 543 20.40 2.84 -21.36
CA VAL A 543 19.52 3.18 -20.23
C VAL A 543 20.29 3.95 -19.16
N PHE A 544 19.59 4.85 -18.47
CA PHE A 544 20.14 5.58 -17.33
C PHE A 544 19.10 5.72 -16.21
N GLU A 545 19.59 5.88 -15.00
CA GLU A 545 18.79 6.17 -13.83
C GLU A 545 19.43 7.29 -13.02
N ALA A 546 18.61 8.22 -12.50
CA ALA A 546 19.04 9.22 -11.53
C ALA A 546 18.32 8.98 -10.21
N ALA A 547 19.01 8.39 -9.24
CA ALA A 547 18.38 7.95 -8.00
C ALA A 547 19.36 7.90 -6.81
N ARG A 548 18.81 7.75 -5.60
CA ARG A 548 19.61 7.62 -4.39
C ARG A 548 20.22 6.23 -4.25
N CYS A 549 21.46 6.22 -3.78
CA CYS A 549 22.16 5.05 -3.27
C CYS A 549 22.30 5.16 -1.75
N PHE A 550 22.51 4.05 -1.05
CA PHE A 550 22.45 3.99 0.40
C PHE A 550 23.76 3.39 0.93
N LEU A 551 24.47 4.18 1.71
CA LEU A 551 25.80 3.84 2.24
C LEU A 551 25.78 3.97 3.78
N ARG A 552 26.43 3.05 4.49
CA ARG A 552 26.71 3.24 5.91
C ARG A 552 27.71 4.39 6.09
N SER A 553 27.46 5.24 7.08
CA SER A 553 28.33 6.38 7.38
C SER A 553 28.53 6.49 8.89
N SER A 554 29.73 6.83 9.30
CA SER A 554 30.04 7.18 10.69
C SER A 554 29.73 8.67 11.01
N GLY A 555 29.30 9.46 10.01
CA GLY A 555 28.90 10.84 10.18
C GLY A 555 27.54 10.97 10.85
N GLY A 556 27.37 12.06 11.65
CA GLY A 556 26.10 12.37 12.27
C GLY A 556 25.04 12.82 11.28
N GLU A 557 23.81 12.95 11.76
CA GLU A 557 22.68 13.56 11.05
C GLU A 557 22.95 15.04 10.76
N ASP A 558 22.74 15.49 9.52
CA ASP A 558 22.71 16.90 9.16
C ASP A 558 21.38 17.23 8.48
N PRO A 559 20.44 17.89 9.20
CA PRO A 559 19.13 18.23 8.65
C PRO A 559 19.17 19.15 7.42
N ARG A 560 20.29 19.85 7.20
CA ARG A 560 20.49 20.74 6.04
C ARG A 560 21.05 20.02 4.81
N ASP A 561 21.60 18.81 5.00
CA ASP A 561 22.06 17.95 3.92
C ASP A 561 21.09 16.78 3.73
N PRO A 562 20.24 16.79 2.68
CA PRO A 562 19.29 15.70 2.44
C PRO A 562 19.96 14.34 2.24
N ALA A 563 21.25 14.29 1.91
CA ALA A 563 22.01 13.04 1.79
C ALA A 563 22.41 12.46 3.15
N ARG A 564 22.38 13.26 4.21
CA ARG A 564 22.73 12.90 5.59
C ARG A 564 21.60 13.17 6.59
N ALA A 565 20.36 13.18 6.11
CA ALA A 565 19.19 13.43 6.96
C ALA A 565 18.88 12.29 7.95
N LEU A 566 19.57 11.17 7.85
CA LEU A 566 19.41 10.03 8.74
C LEU A 566 20.77 9.64 9.34
N ALA A 567 20.85 9.64 10.67
CA ALA A 567 22.07 9.27 11.39
C ALA A 567 22.54 7.86 11.01
N GLY A 568 23.86 7.71 10.80
CA GLY A 568 24.47 6.44 10.41
C GLY A 568 24.35 6.08 8.92
N TYR A 569 23.71 6.92 8.10
CA TYR A 569 23.50 6.67 6.67
C TYR A 569 23.86 7.88 5.83
N HIS A 570 24.42 7.62 4.64
CA HIS A 570 24.63 8.60 3.58
C HIS A 570 23.86 8.16 2.34
N GLN A 571 23.05 9.07 1.78
CA GLN A 571 22.11 8.79 0.71
C GLN A 571 22.38 9.69 -0.52
N PRO A 572 23.53 9.58 -1.18
CA PRO A 572 23.88 10.45 -2.32
C PRO A 572 22.91 10.21 -3.48
N LEU A 573 22.55 11.29 -4.15
CA LEU A 573 21.87 11.23 -5.43
C LEU A 573 22.91 10.98 -6.52
N ARG A 574 22.77 9.88 -7.25
CA ARG A 574 23.66 9.49 -8.35
C ARG A 574 22.92 9.42 -9.66
N ILE A 575 23.66 9.64 -10.74
CA ILE A 575 23.23 9.38 -12.11
C ILE A 575 24.13 8.29 -12.67
N GLY A 576 23.52 7.19 -13.10
CA GLY A 576 24.25 6.07 -13.70
C GLY A 576 23.65 5.71 -15.06
N GLY A 577 24.49 5.24 -15.95
CA GLY A 577 24.06 4.78 -17.27
C GLY A 577 24.76 3.52 -17.71
N LEU A 578 24.12 2.82 -18.63
CA LEU A 578 24.60 1.60 -19.26
C LEU A 578 24.35 1.65 -20.76
N ALA A 579 25.40 1.36 -21.54
CA ALA A 579 25.33 1.21 -22.98
C ALA A 579 25.77 -0.20 -23.41
N TYR A 580 25.00 -0.81 -24.29
CA TYR A 580 25.20 -2.16 -24.80
C TYR A 580 24.82 -2.26 -26.28
N GLY A 581 25.51 -3.18 -27.01
CA GLY A 581 25.24 -3.47 -28.41
C GLY A 581 25.93 -2.52 -29.39
N PRO A 582 25.34 -2.23 -30.56
CA PRO A 582 25.93 -1.32 -31.54
C PRO A 582 26.12 0.11 -31.02
N ALA A 583 27.23 0.74 -31.36
CA ALA A 583 27.56 2.10 -30.95
C ALA A 583 26.56 3.13 -31.49
N ALA A 584 26.07 2.94 -32.71
CA ALA A 584 25.03 3.74 -33.34
C ALA A 584 23.84 2.86 -33.74
N ALA A 585 22.67 3.47 -33.90
CA ALA A 585 21.53 2.80 -34.53
C ALA A 585 21.90 2.34 -35.96
N GLU A 586 21.33 1.23 -36.41
CA GLU A 586 21.57 0.70 -37.74
C GLU A 586 21.24 1.72 -38.82
N GLN A 587 22.22 2.03 -39.67
CA GLN A 587 22.10 2.99 -40.76
C GLN A 587 23.13 2.72 -41.83
N TRP A 588 22.84 3.11 -43.07
CA TRP A 588 23.69 2.85 -44.23
C TRP A 588 25.03 3.58 -44.25
N GLY A 589 25.14 4.75 -43.57
CA GLY A 589 26.30 5.63 -43.61
C GLY A 589 27.36 5.40 -42.54
N VAL A 590 27.11 4.49 -41.57
CA VAL A 590 28.03 4.26 -40.44
C VAL A 590 28.29 2.75 -40.29
N PRO A 591 29.58 2.33 -40.23
CA PRO A 591 29.91 0.93 -40.02
C PRO A 591 29.42 0.45 -38.63
N VAL A 592 28.85 -0.74 -38.62
CA VAL A 592 28.40 -1.37 -37.37
C VAL A 592 29.62 -1.78 -36.54
N ARG A 593 29.74 -1.27 -35.34
CA ARG A 593 30.73 -1.69 -34.35
C ARG A 593 30.08 -1.73 -32.97
N PRO A 594 30.55 -2.53 -32.03
CA PRO A 594 30.08 -2.50 -30.67
C PRO A 594 30.44 -1.19 -29.97
N VAL A 595 29.60 -0.80 -29.02
CA VAL A 595 29.91 0.33 -28.11
C VAL A 595 31.14 -0.01 -27.28
N ASP A 596 32.01 0.98 -27.09
CA ASP A 596 33.23 0.82 -26.32
C ASP A 596 33.36 1.87 -25.19
N PHE A 597 34.47 1.78 -24.44
CA PHE A 597 34.81 2.69 -23.35
C PHE A 597 34.81 4.16 -23.78
N TYR A 598 35.30 4.47 -24.97
CA TYR A 598 35.43 5.85 -25.42
C TYR A 598 34.12 6.49 -25.85
N ASP A 599 33.15 5.68 -26.33
CA ASP A 599 31.81 6.15 -26.62
C ASP A 599 31.14 6.68 -25.34
N VAL A 600 31.16 5.86 -24.28
CA VAL A 600 30.55 6.23 -23.01
C VAL A 600 31.36 7.30 -22.27
N LYS A 601 32.69 7.34 -22.48
CA LYS A 601 33.53 8.45 -22.00
C LYS A 601 33.06 9.78 -22.61
N GLY A 602 32.75 9.80 -23.91
CA GLY A 602 32.18 10.97 -24.57
C GLY A 602 30.83 11.38 -24.02
N ASP A 603 30.00 10.40 -23.59
CA ASP A 603 28.72 10.68 -22.92
C ASP A 603 28.92 11.31 -21.53
N VAL A 604 29.90 10.81 -20.76
CA VAL A 604 30.29 11.37 -19.46
C VAL A 604 30.90 12.79 -19.65
N GLU A 605 31.75 12.99 -20.64
CA GLU A 605 32.29 14.30 -20.96
C GLU A 605 31.21 15.32 -21.33
N ALA A 606 30.16 14.90 -22.03
CA ALA A 606 29.01 15.75 -22.33
C ALA A 606 28.25 16.16 -21.05
N LEU A 607 28.08 15.28 -20.09
CA LEU A 607 27.53 15.63 -18.78
C LEU A 607 28.38 16.66 -18.03
N LEU A 608 29.67 16.67 -18.25
CA LEU A 608 30.63 17.55 -17.56
C LEU A 608 30.86 18.88 -18.27
N PHE A 609 30.64 18.95 -19.60
CA PHE A 609 30.88 20.15 -20.40
C PHE A 609 30.22 21.40 -19.77
N PRO A 610 30.93 22.56 -19.70
CA PRO A 610 32.23 22.85 -20.29
C PRO A 610 33.43 22.52 -19.37
N ARG A 611 33.25 21.83 -18.27
CA ARG A 611 34.35 21.45 -17.37
C ARG A 611 35.05 20.19 -17.88
N GLU A 612 36.38 20.19 -17.78
CA GLU A 612 37.19 19.04 -18.14
C GLU A 612 37.43 18.16 -16.91
N ALA A 613 37.08 16.87 -17.01
CA ALA A 613 37.32 15.87 -15.98
C ALA A 613 38.69 15.18 -16.22
N ARG A 614 39.27 14.74 -15.12
CA ARG A 614 40.41 13.82 -15.14
C ARG A 614 39.93 12.40 -15.04
N PHE A 615 40.43 11.57 -15.94
CA PHE A 615 40.22 10.11 -15.92
C PHE A 615 41.51 9.43 -15.53
N ALA A 616 41.45 8.51 -14.53
CA ALA A 616 42.61 7.76 -14.08
C ALA A 616 42.22 6.27 -13.95
N PRO A 617 43.16 5.34 -14.17
CA PRO A 617 42.87 3.90 -13.99
C PRO A 617 42.25 3.62 -12.63
N LEU A 618 41.23 2.75 -12.62
CA LEU A 618 40.47 2.39 -11.43
C LEU A 618 40.41 0.88 -11.27
N ALA A 619 40.73 0.39 -10.07
CA ALA A 619 40.39 -0.95 -9.65
C ALA A 619 39.00 -0.94 -9.01
N HIS A 620 38.03 -1.66 -9.59
CA HIS A 620 36.67 -1.72 -9.13
C HIS A 620 36.14 -3.16 -9.25
N PRO A 621 35.47 -3.75 -8.23
CA PRO A 621 35.07 -5.16 -8.21
C PRO A 621 34.11 -5.53 -9.36
N GLY A 622 33.29 -4.58 -9.79
CA GLY A 622 32.30 -4.76 -10.88
C GLY A 622 32.86 -4.52 -12.29
N LEU A 623 34.04 -3.87 -12.43
CA LEU A 623 34.53 -3.39 -13.72
C LEU A 623 35.78 -4.16 -14.20
N HIS A 624 36.00 -4.10 -15.51
CA HIS A 624 37.16 -4.70 -16.17
C HIS A 624 38.46 -4.03 -15.71
N PRO A 625 39.48 -4.77 -15.23
CA PRO A 625 40.68 -4.22 -14.59
C PRO A 625 41.53 -3.33 -15.51
N GLY A 626 41.44 -3.49 -16.83
CA GLY A 626 42.18 -2.68 -17.79
C GLY A 626 41.31 -1.68 -18.59
N ARG A 627 39.99 -1.60 -18.31
CA ARG A 627 39.03 -0.75 -19.04
C ARG A 627 38.07 -0.09 -18.06
N ALA A 628 38.61 0.47 -16.99
CA ALA A 628 37.87 1.20 -15.97
C ALA A 628 38.65 2.45 -15.55
N ALA A 629 37.93 3.54 -15.31
CA ALA A 629 38.51 4.80 -14.87
C ALA A 629 37.67 5.45 -13.78
N SER A 630 38.34 6.06 -12.82
CA SER A 630 37.75 7.06 -11.93
C SER A 630 37.58 8.38 -12.67
N VAL A 631 36.50 9.11 -12.34
CA VAL A 631 36.20 10.43 -12.88
C VAL A 631 36.36 11.44 -11.75
N SER A 632 37.25 12.38 -11.95
CA SER A 632 37.55 13.45 -10.97
C SER A 632 37.37 14.81 -11.58
N LEU A 633 36.88 15.76 -10.76
CA LEU A 633 36.68 17.15 -11.16
C LEU A 633 37.24 18.10 -10.10
N GLY A 634 38.17 18.97 -10.47
CA GLY A 634 38.82 19.88 -9.52
C GLY A 634 39.55 19.13 -8.39
N GLY A 635 40.04 17.90 -8.63
CA GLY A 635 40.73 17.06 -7.67
C GLY A 635 39.79 16.17 -6.79
N ALA A 636 38.49 16.40 -6.83
CA ALA A 636 37.50 15.54 -6.13
C ALA A 636 37.00 14.42 -7.05
N ALA A 637 37.00 13.19 -6.55
CA ALA A 637 36.37 12.07 -7.25
C ALA A 637 34.84 12.24 -7.25
N ILE A 638 34.22 12.16 -8.43
CA ILE A 638 32.78 12.31 -8.61
C ILE A 638 32.12 11.03 -9.13
N GLY A 639 32.88 9.99 -9.41
CA GLY A 639 32.35 8.72 -9.87
C GLY A 639 33.33 7.90 -10.69
N TRP A 640 32.78 7.04 -11.53
CA TRP A 640 33.52 6.08 -12.33
C TRP A 640 32.84 5.75 -13.66
N LEU A 641 33.64 5.20 -14.60
CA LEU A 641 33.13 4.58 -15.82
C LEU A 641 33.97 3.36 -16.19
N GLY A 642 33.39 2.36 -16.85
CA GLY A 642 34.14 1.19 -17.33
C GLY A 642 33.28 0.10 -17.94
N GLU A 643 33.93 -0.86 -18.57
CA GLU A 643 33.30 -2.10 -19.03
C GLU A 643 32.99 -3.01 -17.84
N LEU A 644 31.89 -3.76 -17.91
CA LEU A 644 31.57 -4.78 -16.92
C LEU A 644 32.69 -5.85 -16.87
N HIS A 645 33.03 -6.31 -15.67
CA HIS A 645 34.07 -7.31 -15.48
C HIS A 645 33.70 -8.65 -16.19
N PRO A 646 34.61 -9.30 -16.93
CA PRO A 646 34.33 -10.53 -17.69
C PRO A 646 33.75 -11.68 -16.86
N ARG A 647 34.10 -11.77 -15.57
CA ARG A 647 33.50 -12.77 -14.66
C ARG A 647 32.00 -12.54 -14.47
N TRP A 648 31.56 -11.28 -14.38
CA TRP A 648 30.14 -10.93 -14.22
C TRP A 648 29.39 -11.02 -15.55
N GLN A 649 30.03 -10.69 -16.68
CA GLN A 649 29.49 -10.94 -17.98
C GLN A 649 29.09 -12.41 -18.12
N ARG A 650 29.97 -13.36 -17.73
CA ARG A 650 29.69 -14.79 -17.76
C ARG A 650 28.64 -15.23 -16.74
N LYS A 651 28.76 -14.76 -15.48
CA LYS A 651 27.83 -15.14 -14.41
C LYS A 651 26.39 -14.73 -14.71
N TYR A 652 26.20 -13.58 -15.31
CA TYR A 652 24.87 -13.02 -15.64
C TYR A 652 24.44 -13.29 -17.07
N ASP A 653 25.16 -14.17 -17.78
CA ASP A 653 24.84 -14.65 -19.16
C ASP A 653 24.64 -13.50 -20.16
N LEU A 654 25.62 -12.59 -20.21
CA LEU A 654 25.60 -11.47 -21.15
C LEU A 654 26.46 -11.77 -22.37
N PRO A 655 25.93 -11.72 -23.62
CA PRO A 655 26.69 -12.01 -24.82
C PRO A 655 27.91 -11.09 -25.02
N GLN A 656 27.78 -9.83 -24.60
CA GLN A 656 28.82 -8.80 -24.68
C GLN A 656 28.88 -8.04 -23.34
N ALA A 657 30.05 -7.55 -22.95
CA ALA A 657 30.17 -6.68 -21.79
C ALA A 657 29.56 -5.29 -22.09
N PRO A 658 28.59 -4.81 -21.29
CA PRO A 658 28.15 -3.42 -21.36
C PRO A 658 29.22 -2.48 -20.81
N VAL A 659 29.15 -1.21 -21.23
CA VAL A 659 29.90 -0.11 -20.62
C VAL A 659 28.97 0.68 -19.71
N LEU A 660 29.41 0.93 -18.49
CA LEU A 660 28.63 1.61 -17.45
C LEU A 660 29.37 2.82 -16.91
N PHE A 661 28.62 3.76 -16.38
CA PHE A 661 29.12 4.86 -15.57
C PHE A 661 28.18 5.13 -14.39
N GLU A 662 28.73 5.73 -13.33
CA GLU A 662 27.97 6.24 -12.18
C GLU A 662 28.68 7.47 -11.63
N LEU A 663 27.93 8.59 -11.48
CA LEU A 663 28.44 9.88 -11.09
C LEU A 663 27.59 10.51 -9.99
N ASP A 664 28.20 11.22 -9.05
CA ASP A 664 27.49 11.99 -8.04
C ASP A 664 26.88 13.26 -8.65
N VAL A 665 25.56 13.42 -8.53
CA VAL A 665 24.83 14.56 -9.07
C VAL A 665 25.29 15.87 -8.44
N ALA A 666 25.68 15.88 -7.17
CA ALA A 666 26.20 17.07 -6.50
C ALA A 666 27.46 17.61 -7.18
N GLY A 667 28.38 16.72 -7.62
CA GLY A 667 29.56 17.07 -8.38
C GLY A 667 29.25 17.62 -9.79
N LEU A 668 28.18 17.10 -10.42
CA LEU A 668 27.74 17.53 -11.75
C LEU A 668 26.99 18.86 -11.73
N ALA A 669 26.26 19.14 -10.65
CA ALA A 669 25.37 20.30 -10.55
C ALA A 669 26.11 21.65 -10.57
N ALA A 670 27.31 21.75 -10.01
CA ALA A 670 28.09 22.96 -10.02
C ALA A 670 28.70 23.23 -11.41
N VAL A 671 28.57 24.41 -11.96
CA VAL A 671 29.20 24.85 -13.23
C VAL A 671 29.90 26.16 -13.03
N ASN A 672 30.99 26.33 -13.77
CA ASN A 672 31.67 27.61 -13.78
C ASN A 672 30.88 28.60 -14.64
N MET A 673 30.77 29.83 -14.16
CA MET A 673 30.19 30.91 -14.96
C MET A 673 31.02 31.12 -16.21
N PRO A 674 30.40 31.18 -17.39
CA PRO A 674 31.14 31.47 -18.61
C PRO A 674 31.77 32.87 -18.51
N GLN A 675 33.05 32.93 -18.84
CA GLN A 675 33.78 34.22 -18.94
C GLN A 675 33.81 34.66 -20.36
N TYR A 676 33.49 35.92 -20.58
CA TYR A 676 33.63 36.51 -21.89
C TYR A 676 35.09 36.50 -22.33
N ARG A 677 35.36 36.06 -23.55
CA ARG A 677 36.64 36.19 -24.25
C ARG A 677 36.38 36.80 -25.60
N GLU A 678 37.21 37.78 -25.96
CA GLU A 678 37.10 38.42 -27.26
C GLU A 678 37.39 37.40 -28.37
N ILE A 679 36.54 37.38 -29.38
CA ILE A 679 36.72 36.53 -30.57
C ILE A 679 37.62 37.24 -31.54
N SER A 680 38.72 36.61 -31.91
CA SER A 680 39.65 37.16 -32.89
C SER A 680 38.98 37.28 -34.28
N LYS A 681 39.24 38.40 -34.94
CA LYS A 681 38.84 38.65 -36.33
C LYS A 681 39.88 38.14 -37.37
N PHE A 682 41.01 37.67 -36.88
CA PHE A 682 42.12 37.23 -37.73
C PHE A 682 42.08 35.68 -37.90
N PRO A 683 42.58 35.15 -39.05
CA PRO A 683 42.56 33.72 -39.28
C PRO A 683 43.51 32.99 -38.32
N PRO A 684 43.13 31.78 -37.84
CA PRO A 684 44.01 30.95 -37.02
C PRO A 684 45.09 30.28 -37.88
N VAL A 685 46.25 30.08 -37.29
CA VAL A 685 47.30 29.23 -37.85
C VAL A 685 47.24 27.87 -37.19
N ILE A 686 47.17 26.81 -37.98
CA ILE A 686 47.11 25.43 -37.52
C ILE A 686 48.41 24.71 -37.85
N ARG A 687 49.01 24.04 -36.87
CA ARG A 687 50.19 23.21 -37.01
C ARG A 687 49.97 21.87 -36.36
N ASP A 688 50.40 20.79 -37.00
CA ASP A 688 50.37 19.44 -36.46
C ASP A 688 51.78 19.01 -36.03
N ARG A 689 51.88 18.28 -34.94
CA ARG A 689 53.13 17.78 -34.43
C ARG A 689 52.97 16.33 -33.92
N SER A 690 53.75 15.41 -34.47
CA SER A 690 53.79 14.02 -34.03
C SER A 690 55.04 13.78 -33.22
N MET A 691 54.88 13.21 -32.02
CA MET A 691 55.97 12.93 -31.09
C MET A 691 55.85 11.54 -30.50
N GLU A 692 56.99 10.90 -30.19
CA GLU A 692 57.07 9.64 -29.56
C GLU A 692 57.27 9.78 -28.06
N PHE A 693 56.49 9.03 -27.27
CA PHE A 693 56.53 9.00 -25.81
C PHE A 693 56.69 7.57 -25.32
N ASP A 694 57.22 7.39 -24.12
CA ASP A 694 57.16 6.10 -23.46
C ASP A 694 55.69 5.68 -23.25
N GLU A 695 55.41 4.40 -23.42
CA GLU A 695 54.05 3.85 -23.39
C GLU A 695 53.32 4.11 -22.05
N GLY A 696 54.10 4.06 -20.94
CA GLY A 696 53.58 4.29 -19.59
C GLY A 696 53.16 5.73 -19.25
N ILE A 697 53.57 6.71 -20.08
CA ILE A 697 53.22 8.11 -19.79
C ILE A 697 51.74 8.37 -20.13
N PRO A 698 50.88 8.75 -19.15
CA PRO A 698 49.48 9.02 -19.43
C PRO A 698 49.33 10.30 -20.25
N VAL A 699 48.41 10.25 -21.24
CA VAL A 699 48.13 11.39 -22.13
C VAL A 699 47.59 12.59 -21.35
N SER A 700 46.83 12.37 -20.27
CA SER A 700 46.34 13.42 -19.39
C SER A 700 47.48 14.26 -18.80
N GLY A 701 48.54 13.63 -18.33
CA GLY A 701 49.72 14.35 -17.82
C GLY A 701 50.42 15.20 -18.89
N ILE A 702 50.45 14.70 -20.12
CA ILE A 702 51.00 15.47 -21.26
C ILE A 702 50.14 16.69 -21.57
N LEU A 703 48.82 16.52 -21.66
CA LEU A 703 47.87 17.62 -21.93
C LEU A 703 47.84 18.63 -20.77
N GLU A 704 47.91 18.20 -19.51
CA GLU A 704 48.01 19.08 -18.35
C GLU A 704 49.26 19.94 -18.40
N GLU A 705 50.41 19.37 -18.76
CA GLU A 705 51.68 20.11 -18.86
C GLU A 705 51.66 21.09 -20.01
N LEU A 706 51.12 20.69 -21.17
CA LEU A 706 50.88 21.55 -22.31
C LEU A 706 49.93 22.72 -21.98
N ALA A 707 48.85 22.46 -21.24
CA ALA A 707 47.91 23.49 -20.82
C ALA A 707 48.50 24.50 -19.84
N ARG A 708 49.35 24.00 -18.89
CA ARG A 708 49.99 24.82 -17.85
C ARG A 708 51.07 25.74 -18.45
N ASN A 709 51.80 25.27 -19.42
CA ASN A 709 52.92 25.99 -20.04
C ASN A 709 52.62 26.41 -21.49
N ARG A 710 51.37 26.65 -21.78
CA ARG A 710 50.88 27.04 -23.12
C ARG A 710 51.40 28.41 -23.51
N PRO A 711 52.07 28.59 -24.67
CA PRO A 711 52.44 29.88 -25.18
C PRO A 711 51.21 30.79 -25.39
N PRO A 712 51.28 32.11 -25.16
CA PRO A 712 50.12 33.00 -25.23
C PRO A 712 49.34 32.97 -26.56
N LEU A 713 50.03 32.73 -27.67
CA LEU A 713 49.42 32.66 -29.00
C LEU A 713 48.65 31.34 -29.24
N VAL A 714 48.88 30.32 -28.44
CA VAL A 714 48.24 29.02 -28.61
C VAL A 714 46.87 29.05 -27.96
N GLN A 715 45.81 28.91 -28.75
CA GLN A 715 44.44 28.91 -28.31
C GLN A 715 43.98 27.52 -27.90
N ASN A 716 44.35 26.48 -28.64
CA ASN A 716 43.94 25.11 -28.39
C ASN A 716 45.02 24.10 -28.79
N ILE A 717 45.14 23.02 -28.04
CA ILE A 717 45.97 21.87 -28.35
C ILE A 717 45.10 20.61 -28.25
N ARG A 718 44.98 19.86 -29.34
CA ARG A 718 44.13 18.68 -29.42
C ARG A 718 44.98 17.50 -29.86
N LEU A 719 44.92 16.35 -29.09
CA LEU A 719 45.36 15.07 -29.60
C LEU A 719 44.37 14.59 -30.65
N PHE A 720 44.82 14.27 -31.88
CA PHE A 720 43.97 13.80 -32.94
C PHE A 720 44.36 12.43 -33.52
N ASP A 721 45.60 11.98 -33.23
CA ASP A 721 46.03 10.65 -33.65
C ASP A 721 46.92 9.97 -32.60
N PHE A 722 46.74 8.67 -32.50
CA PHE A 722 47.46 7.75 -31.61
C PHE A 722 47.91 6.54 -32.39
N TYR A 723 49.20 6.29 -32.46
CA TYR A 723 49.71 5.16 -33.23
C TYR A 723 50.70 4.33 -32.40
N ARG A 724 50.58 3.03 -32.54
CA ARG A 724 51.54 2.00 -32.11
C ARG A 724 51.76 1.04 -33.29
N GLY A 725 52.94 0.74 -33.62
CA GLY A 725 53.21 -0.21 -34.69
C GLY A 725 54.51 0.01 -35.42
N LYS A 726 54.61 -0.43 -36.68
CA LYS A 726 55.82 -0.33 -37.47
C LYS A 726 56.27 1.10 -37.58
N GLY A 727 57.57 1.36 -37.23
CA GLY A 727 58.20 2.69 -37.24
C GLY A 727 58.06 3.44 -35.92
N VAL A 728 57.54 2.83 -34.86
CA VAL A 728 57.61 3.33 -33.45
C VAL A 728 58.42 2.34 -32.63
N GLU A 729 59.37 2.84 -31.81
CA GLU A 729 60.23 1.99 -30.96
C GLU A 729 59.39 1.15 -29.99
N ARG A 730 59.80 -0.08 -29.71
CA ARG A 730 59.09 -1.01 -28.80
C ARG A 730 59.03 -0.39 -27.40
N GLY A 731 57.86 -0.36 -26.81
CA GLY A 731 57.59 0.28 -25.50
C GLY A 731 57.28 1.79 -25.63
N LYS A 732 57.16 2.32 -26.85
CA LYS A 732 56.77 3.70 -27.14
C LYS A 732 55.44 3.78 -27.89
N LYS A 733 54.87 4.95 -27.83
CA LYS A 733 53.66 5.37 -28.55
C LYS A 733 53.87 6.68 -29.26
N SER A 734 53.34 6.83 -30.45
CA SER A 734 53.33 8.09 -31.18
C SER A 734 52.01 8.83 -30.94
N LEU A 735 52.07 10.07 -30.58
CA LEU A 735 50.92 10.97 -30.35
C LEU A 735 51.03 12.16 -31.29
N ALA A 736 49.95 12.43 -32.02
CA ALA A 736 49.90 13.62 -32.90
C ALA A 736 48.97 14.67 -32.33
N PHE A 737 49.52 15.84 -32.13
CA PHE A 737 48.83 17.01 -31.56
C PHE A 737 48.58 18.03 -32.67
N ARG A 738 47.35 18.55 -32.72
CA ARG A 738 46.99 19.73 -33.50
C ARG A 738 47.00 20.94 -32.60
N VAL A 739 47.79 21.95 -32.98
CA VAL A 739 47.94 23.21 -32.26
C VAL A 739 47.29 24.30 -33.06
N VAL A 740 46.31 24.98 -32.46
CA VAL A 740 45.63 26.14 -33.07
C VAL A 740 46.18 27.42 -32.40
N MET A 741 46.73 28.31 -33.18
CA MET A 741 47.33 29.55 -32.74
C MET A 741 46.57 30.73 -33.35
N GLN A 742 46.35 31.76 -32.58
CA GLN A 742 45.61 32.94 -33.03
C GLN A 742 45.93 34.14 -32.10
N ASP A 743 46.01 35.35 -32.71
CA ASP A 743 46.12 36.60 -31.98
C ASP A 743 44.82 37.40 -32.17
N THR A 744 44.45 38.23 -31.20
CA THR A 744 43.26 39.10 -31.26
C THR A 744 43.52 40.39 -31.94
N ALA A 745 44.81 40.85 -32.06
CA ALA A 745 45.20 42.15 -32.60
C ALA A 745 45.70 42.10 -34.06
N ARG A 746 46.25 40.97 -34.54
CA ARG A 746 46.84 40.81 -35.88
C ARG A 746 46.91 39.37 -36.37
N THR A 747 47.20 39.22 -37.66
CA THR A 747 47.53 37.93 -38.26
C THR A 747 48.94 37.49 -37.83
N LEU A 748 49.09 36.21 -37.46
CA LEU A 748 50.34 35.59 -37.09
C LEU A 748 51.23 35.36 -38.30
N THR A 749 52.53 35.54 -38.12
CA THR A 749 53.52 35.09 -39.11
C THR A 749 53.90 33.63 -38.93
N ASP A 750 54.42 33.00 -39.99
CA ASP A 750 54.90 31.59 -39.89
C ASP A 750 56.08 31.49 -38.90
N ALA A 751 56.95 32.46 -38.80
CA ALA A 751 58.02 32.44 -37.81
C ALA A 751 57.56 32.45 -36.35
N GLU A 752 56.49 33.17 -36.03
CA GLU A 752 55.87 33.16 -34.70
C GLU A 752 55.18 31.82 -34.37
N ALA A 753 54.48 31.25 -35.35
CA ALA A 753 53.87 29.93 -35.22
C ALA A 753 54.93 28.85 -35.02
N ASP A 754 56.00 28.88 -35.78
CA ASP A 754 57.13 27.92 -35.67
C ASP A 754 57.87 28.05 -34.34
N ALA A 755 58.04 29.24 -33.83
CA ALA A 755 58.62 29.48 -32.51
C ALA A 755 57.80 28.96 -31.39
N ALA A 756 56.46 29.12 -31.44
CA ALA A 756 55.53 28.52 -30.46
C ALA A 756 55.56 26.99 -30.54
N MET A 757 55.62 26.41 -31.71
CA MET A 757 55.76 24.96 -31.91
C MET A 757 57.07 24.42 -31.38
N ALA A 758 58.18 25.13 -31.55
CA ALA A 758 59.48 24.76 -31.00
C ALA A 758 59.44 24.75 -29.47
N GLN A 759 58.87 25.78 -28.81
CA GLN A 759 58.72 25.85 -27.37
C GLN A 759 57.90 24.63 -26.82
N LEU A 760 56.80 24.29 -27.47
CA LEU A 760 56.01 23.11 -27.08
C LEU A 760 56.79 21.80 -27.28
N THR A 761 57.55 21.69 -28.33
CA THR A 761 58.38 20.51 -28.63
C THR A 761 59.47 20.33 -27.57
N GLU A 762 60.20 21.45 -27.24
CA GLU A 762 61.23 21.47 -26.21
C GLU A 762 60.67 21.15 -24.84
N LEU A 763 59.49 21.69 -24.50
CA LEU A 763 58.79 21.38 -23.24
C LEU A 763 58.49 19.86 -23.12
N LEU A 764 57.95 19.27 -24.16
CA LEU A 764 57.62 17.83 -24.18
C LEU A 764 58.87 16.98 -24.14
N ALA A 765 59.94 17.37 -24.82
CA ALA A 765 61.21 16.66 -24.78
C ALA A 765 61.87 16.73 -23.37
N ALA A 766 61.88 17.93 -22.75
CA ALA A 766 62.46 18.13 -21.44
C ALA A 766 61.70 17.38 -20.32
N LYS A 767 60.36 17.43 -20.36
CA LYS A 767 59.49 16.86 -19.29
C LYS A 767 59.28 15.34 -19.42
N PHE A 768 59.12 14.86 -20.64
CA PHE A 768 58.70 13.50 -20.91
C PHE A 768 59.69 12.70 -21.74
N GLY A 769 60.84 13.27 -22.07
CA GLY A 769 61.84 12.60 -22.94
C GLY A 769 61.29 12.33 -24.34
N ALA A 770 60.25 13.10 -24.75
CA ALA A 770 59.61 12.88 -26.02
C ALA A 770 60.52 13.23 -27.22
N LYS A 771 60.44 12.43 -28.28
CA LYS A 771 61.20 12.62 -29.51
C LYS A 771 60.30 13.01 -30.67
N LEU A 772 60.73 13.92 -31.52
CA LEU A 772 60.01 14.25 -32.72
C LEU A 772 59.98 13.02 -33.64
N ARG A 773 58.80 12.68 -34.14
CA ARG A 773 58.67 11.68 -35.17
C ARG A 773 58.78 12.34 -36.55
N THR A 774 59.80 11.98 -37.28
CA THR A 774 60.05 12.41 -38.66
C THR A 774 59.23 11.61 -39.66
#